data_c26f1bd8b98b2829d4bc0f5e04cc6ce7
#
_entry.id   c26f1bd8b98b2829d4bc0f5e04cc6ce7
#
_cell.length_a   1.000
_cell.length_b   1.000
_cell.length_c   1.000
_cell.angle_alpha   90.00
_cell.angle_beta   90.00
_cell.angle_gamma   90.00
#
_symmetry.space_group_name_H-M   'P 1'
#
loop_
_entity.id
_entity.type
_entity.pdbx_description
1 polymer ?
#
loop_
_entity_poly.entity_id
_entity_poly.type
_entity_poly.pdbx_seq_one_letter_code
_entity_poly.pdbx_strand_id
1 'polypeptide(L)'
;MATIKDVAQLAGVSIGTVSNYLNHTKPVSRDISDKVQRAIDILQYTPNQYAKNLKSKLSTDIGIILPSLNDSYYVQIFQGIKSCFQNTDYYMNLAFSENIPEFETNIVMSLLKKQICGLFLVSCQPDNWKFYYDNLVSKKIPLVLIDRNIHSLDTDFVSFDNRVLLKGMVESLLKMNFRRIYLMSGPEKFDCEAACIRGFRDAYKNYDVRADEKFFIKTDLSKEDAFRKTIKLLNAEIPEVIVTTSESLTAGIIEGITILGYTTDDIPVFTLGEEHWNLHTHSFSSGSTVRPAIKLGQTASRLLMGQLNSPLTKESERVILSGRKFSSMTSSSDIRVSPKSMLPSEKKASSQRKIRALLLDTPQVHYLLRLLRNFEIRTGTTVEATILPHHFLYETILENHRSDTQEIYDVIMYDIPWMPSLASEHLLEDISAEINSLDTNIFLPDCLKYYSIFSGHFYGIPFMYAPQILYYRKDLFEDPKLREDYKKKNKISLRPPVTLKEFNTIADFFTNKTTAIPYGISVPTAYSECLTPEIYMRLRAFGGSLFTPSGQVCLDSDQSLKAYINFVRSIKCAKPDYRTATDNSVVDDFLAGETAMLISYPSFLRDVTDLRKNSIIGSIGYHLIPGRAPLLGGWSLGISSRSKNKEAAFEFLKWTCEKQITNYSTLTGSLPATNSSYLNDELGELYPWLPLYHDIYKYTKPTFPPKLANNKVVPQYEIDEIVCKWIYKLLESELKVQETITNTHEELVGLVEKYLN
;
A
#
# COMPACT_ATOMS: atom_id res chain seq x y z
N MET A 1 -27.48 -4.94 37.32
CA MET A 1 -27.99 -3.60 36.98
C MET A 1 -29.42 -3.48 37.48
N ALA A 2 -29.74 -2.36 38.16
CA ALA A 2 -31.11 -2.12 38.60
C ALA A 2 -32.04 -1.98 37.36
N THR A 3 -33.27 -2.42 37.48
CA THR A 3 -34.29 -2.37 36.45
C THR A 3 -35.38 -1.34 36.80
N ILE A 4 -36.17 -0.92 35.79
CA ILE A 4 -37.31 -0.04 36.05
C ILE A 4 -38.32 -0.67 37.06
N LYS A 5 -38.36 -1.98 37.18
CA LYS A 5 -39.16 -2.71 38.18
C LYS A 5 -38.63 -2.48 39.59
N ASP A 6 -37.32 -2.48 39.75
CA ASP A 6 -36.67 -2.26 41.04
C ASP A 6 -36.90 -0.82 41.52
N VAL A 7 -36.84 0.17 40.60
CA VAL A 7 -37.16 1.57 40.88
C VAL A 7 -38.64 1.70 41.31
N ALA A 8 -39.54 1.09 40.57
CA ALA A 8 -40.99 1.09 40.91
C ALA A 8 -41.26 0.49 42.25
N GLN A 9 -40.62 -0.62 42.59
CA GLN A 9 -40.75 -1.29 43.87
C GLN A 9 -40.19 -0.44 45.02
N LEU A 10 -39.02 0.15 44.87
CA LEU A 10 -38.42 0.99 45.90
C LEU A 10 -39.18 2.30 46.11
N ALA A 11 -39.70 2.90 45.04
CA ALA A 11 -40.52 4.12 45.10
C ALA A 11 -41.97 3.88 45.56
N GLY A 12 -42.43 2.61 45.65
CA GLY A 12 -43.79 2.24 46.01
C GLY A 12 -44.85 2.68 44.98
N VAL A 13 -44.50 2.67 43.70
CA VAL A 13 -45.38 3.10 42.59
C VAL A 13 -45.45 2.07 41.48
N SER A 14 -46.37 2.24 40.53
CA SER A 14 -46.42 1.37 39.35
C SER A 14 -45.27 1.64 38.40
N ILE A 15 -44.86 0.60 37.60
CA ILE A 15 -43.88 0.74 36.53
C ILE A 15 -44.30 1.84 35.52
N GLY A 16 -45.62 1.94 35.26
CA GLY A 16 -46.20 2.99 34.41
C GLY A 16 -45.96 4.40 34.97
N THR A 17 -46.03 4.56 36.30
CA THR A 17 -45.78 5.83 36.99
C THR A 17 -44.28 6.25 36.84
N VAL A 18 -43.35 5.32 37.05
CA VAL A 18 -41.91 5.55 36.83
C VAL A 18 -41.64 5.87 35.37
N SER A 19 -42.27 5.16 34.44
CA SER A 19 -42.16 5.43 33.02
C SER A 19 -42.69 6.81 32.63
N ASN A 20 -43.84 7.22 33.19
CA ASN A 20 -44.37 8.57 32.96
C ASN A 20 -43.47 9.67 33.53
N TYR A 21 -42.85 9.45 34.70
CA TYR A 21 -41.88 10.36 35.30
C TYR A 21 -40.64 10.51 34.41
N LEU A 22 -40.01 9.39 34.01
CA LEU A 22 -38.79 9.40 33.20
C LEU A 22 -38.99 9.97 31.80
N ASN A 23 -40.16 9.79 31.20
CA ASN A 23 -40.44 10.21 29.83
C ASN A 23 -41.31 11.48 29.75
N HIS A 24 -41.68 12.09 30.88
CA HIS A 24 -42.55 13.29 30.96
C HIS A 24 -43.87 13.15 30.14
N THR A 25 -44.38 11.92 29.97
CA THR A 25 -45.54 11.65 29.09
C THR A 25 -46.87 12.02 29.73
N LYS A 26 -46.95 11.98 31.07
CA LYS A 26 -48.12 12.44 31.83
C LYS A 26 -47.63 13.15 33.11
N PRO A 27 -48.33 14.19 33.58
CA PRO A 27 -47.97 14.88 34.80
C PRO A 27 -48.01 13.93 35.99
N VAL A 28 -46.95 13.95 36.80
CA VAL A 28 -46.85 13.15 38.03
C VAL A 28 -46.80 14.14 39.21
N SER A 29 -47.51 13.84 40.29
CA SER A 29 -47.54 14.71 41.49
C SER A 29 -46.13 14.88 42.07
N ARG A 30 -45.89 16.00 42.72
CA ARG A 30 -44.56 16.36 43.29
C ARG A 30 -44.08 15.31 44.31
N ASP A 31 -44.97 14.80 45.18
CA ASP A 31 -44.64 13.75 46.14
C ASP A 31 -44.19 12.45 45.49
N ILE A 32 -44.86 12.03 44.40
CA ILE A 32 -44.49 10.86 43.66
C ILE A 32 -43.18 11.08 42.86
N SER A 33 -42.97 12.26 42.29
CA SER A 33 -41.74 12.62 41.60
C SER A 33 -40.53 12.51 42.51
N ASP A 34 -40.63 13.04 43.74
CA ASP A 34 -39.58 13.01 44.77
C ASP A 34 -39.24 11.57 45.19
N LYS A 35 -40.27 10.71 45.32
CA LYS A 35 -40.09 9.26 45.65
C LYS A 35 -39.38 8.52 44.53
N VAL A 36 -39.77 8.75 43.31
CA VAL A 36 -39.14 8.12 42.12
C VAL A 36 -37.73 8.57 41.97
N GLN A 37 -37.44 9.87 42.12
CA GLN A 37 -36.07 10.41 41.98
C GLN A 37 -35.15 9.83 43.06
N ARG A 38 -35.58 9.76 44.32
CA ARG A 38 -34.77 9.15 45.39
C ARG A 38 -34.50 7.64 45.11
N ALA A 39 -35.48 6.92 44.58
CA ALA A 39 -35.29 5.51 44.21
C ALA A 39 -34.27 5.36 43.07
N ILE A 40 -34.28 6.24 42.08
CA ILE A 40 -33.31 6.31 40.98
C ILE A 40 -31.91 6.55 41.51
N ASP A 41 -31.76 7.53 42.44
CA ASP A 41 -30.46 7.92 42.99
C ASP A 41 -29.88 6.79 43.89
N ILE A 42 -30.70 6.14 44.70
CA ILE A 42 -30.27 5.04 45.56
C ILE A 42 -29.84 3.83 44.74
N LEU A 43 -30.59 3.48 43.68
CA LEU A 43 -30.31 2.32 42.84
C LEU A 43 -29.31 2.64 41.73
N GLN A 44 -28.84 3.92 41.60
CA GLN A 44 -28.03 4.40 40.46
C GLN A 44 -28.62 3.90 39.13
N TYR A 45 -29.96 3.98 39.03
CA TYR A 45 -30.64 3.47 37.87
C TYR A 45 -30.46 4.41 36.68
N THR A 46 -29.90 3.90 35.61
CA THR A 46 -29.86 4.57 34.30
C THR A 46 -30.89 3.90 33.38
N PRO A 47 -31.78 4.67 32.74
CA PRO A 47 -32.75 4.12 31.78
C PRO A 47 -32.04 3.34 30.69
N ASN A 48 -32.42 2.10 30.47
CA ASN A 48 -31.87 1.30 29.38
C ASN A 48 -32.47 1.75 28.04
N GLN A 49 -31.72 2.46 27.27
CA GLN A 49 -32.12 2.99 25.98
C GLN A 49 -32.58 1.89 25.01
N TYR A 50 -31.92 0.72 25.04
CA TYR A 50 -32.36 -0.46 24.25
C TYR A 50 -33.75 -0.93 24.59
N ALA A 51 -34.12 -0.90 25.87
CA ALA A 51 -35.47 -1.27 26.32
C ALA A 51 -36.51 -0.20 25.91
N LYS A 52 -36.13 1.06 25.84
CA LYS A 52 -36.98 2.17 25.35
C LYS A 52 -37.16 2.07 23.83
N ASN A 53 -36.13 1.81 23.09
CA ASN A 53 -36.16 1.64 21.61
C ASN A 53 -36.97 0.37 21.23
N LEU A 54 -36.86 -0.72 21.96
CA LEU A 54 -37.69 -1.91 21.76
C LEU A 54 -39.21 -1.65 21.96
N LYS A 55 -39.56 -0.72 22.83
CA LYS A 55 -40.98 -0.36 23.10
C LYS A 55 -41.54 0.64 22.09
N SER A 56 -40.70 1.59 21.63
CA SER A 56 -41.12 2.65 20.68
C SER A 56 -41.00 2.23 19.22
N LYS A 57 -40.33 1.12 18.89
CA LYS A 57 -39.96 0.69 17.51
C LYS A 57 -39.20 1.78 16.70
N LEU A 58 -38.74 2.83 17.32
CA LEU A 58 -38.01 3.93 16.69
C LEU A 58 -36.56 3.90 17.19
N SER A 59 -35.65 3.61 16.29
CA SER A 59 -34.20 3.79 16.53
C SER A 59 -33.84 5.26 16.51
N THR A 60 -32.85 5.63 17.30
CA THR A 60 -32.22 6.96 17.30
C THR A 60 -30.81 6.95 16.72
N ASP A 61 -30.36 5.80 16.20
CA ASP A 61 -29.02 5.61 15.65
C ASP A 61 -28.97 6.10 14.19
N ILE A 62 -28.07 7.03 13.89
CA ILE A 62 -27.79 7.53 12.53
C ILE A 62 -26.43 6.97 12.10
N GLY A 63 -26.37 6.38 10.91
CA GLY A 63 -25.14 5.99 10.25
C GLY A 63 -24.50 7.16 9.50
N ILE A 64 -23.18 7.24 9.53
CA ILE A 64 -22.38 8.18 8.74
C ILE A 64 -21.24 7.39 8.13
N ILE A 65 -21.20 7.31 6.79
CA ILE A 65 -20.12 6.65 6.06
C ILE A 65 -19.39 7.68 5.22
N LEU A 66 -18.10 7.86 5.53
CA LEU A 66 -17.20 8.77 4.83
C LEU A 66 -16.03 7.97 4.24
N PRO A 67 -15.32 8.49 3.22
CA PRO A 67 -14.16 7.82 2.66
C PRO A 67 -12.99 7.67 3.65
N SER A 68 -12.60 8.74 4.35
CA SER A 68 -11.44 8.73 5.26
C SER A 68 -11.51 9.87 6.27
N LEU A 69 -10.77 9.78 7.38
CA LEU A 69 -10.50 10.88 8.31
C LEU A 69 -9.26 11.69 7.93
N ASN A 70 -8.41 11.19 7.05
CA ASN A 70 -7.15 11.84 6.67
C ASN A 70 -7.38 13.04 5.73
N ASP A 71 -8.61 13.23 5.22
CA ASP A 71 -8.98 14.35 4.37
C ASP A 71 -9.82 15.36 5.17
N SER A 72 -9.31 16.59 5.29
CA SER A 72 -9.96 17.69 6.01
C SER A 72 -11.37 17.98 5.51
N TYR A 73 -11.64 17.76 4.23
CA TYR A 73 -12.96 17.92 3.62
C TYR A 73 -14.03 17.07 4.29
N TYR A 74 -13.76 15.78 4.48
CA TYR A 74 -14.71 14.87 5.12
C TYR A 74 -14.83 15.11 6.62
N VAL A 75 -13.74 15.53 7.27
CA VAL A 75 -13.77 15.95 8.69
C VAL A 75 -14.70 17.14 8.88
N GLN A 76 -14.63 18.14 8.00
CA GLN A 76 -15.51 19.32 8.05
C GLN A 76 -16.97 18.98 7.72
N ILE A 77 -17.24 18.07 6.79
CA ILE A 77 -18.58 17.53 6.55
C ILE A 77 -19.13 16.91 7.84
N PHE A 78 -18.35 16.05 8.49
CA PHE A 78 -18.74 15.45 9.76
C PHE A 78 -18.99 16.50 10.85
N GLN A 79 -18.15 17.53 10.97
CA GLN A 79 -18.36 18.63 11.91
C GLN A 79 -19.68 19.36 11.64
N GLY A 80 -20.01 19.59 10.36
CA GLY A 80 -21.28 20.16 9.94
C GLY A 80 -22.47 19.30 10.35
N ILE A 81 -22.41 17.99 10.12
CA ILE A 81 -23.44 17.04 10.56
C ILE A 81 -23.56 17.06 12.09
N LYS A 82 -22.44 16.90 12.79
CA LYS A 82 -22.39 16.88 14.26
C LYS A 82 -23.04 18.12 14.86
N SER A 83 -22.78 19.31 14.31
CA SER A 83 -23.32 20.58 14.85
C SER A 83 -24.85 20.63 14.84
N CYS A 84 -25.52 19.94 13.89
CA CYS A 84 -26.97 19.90 13.80
C CYS A 84 -27.62 18.90 14.77
N PHE A 85 -26.91 17.86 15.19
CA PHE A 85 -27.43 16.79 16.05
C PHE A 85 -26.94 16.88 17.49
N GLN A 86 -26.09 17.84 17.85
CA GLN A 86 -25.43 17.94 19.14
C GLN A 86 -26.40 18.03 20.34
N ASN A 87 -27.60 18.61 20.14
CA ASN A 87 -28.62 18.80 21.18
C ASN A 87 -29.88 17.97 20.90
N THR A 88 -29.71 16.83 20.26
CA THR A 88 -30.81 15.90 19.94
C THR A 88 -30.60 14.55 20.61
N ASP A 89 -31.63 13.69 20.63
CA ASP A 89 -31.53 12.33 21.15
C ASP A 89 -30.89 11.34 20.15
N TYR A 90 -30.40 11.82 19.01
CA TYR A 90 -29.78 10.95 18.00
C TYR A 90 -28.32 10.62 18.30
N TYR A 91 -27.96 9.37 18.08
CA TYR A 91 -26.59 8.86 18.21
C TYR A 91 -25.97 8.69 16.81
N MET A 92 -24.74 9.12 16.64
CA MET A 92 -24.02 9.04 15.38
C MET A 92 -23.04 7.87 15.37
N ASN A 93 -23.21 6.95 14.43
CA ASN A 93 -22.30 5.83 14.17
C ASN A 93 -21.44 6.19 12.95
N LEU A 94 -20.23 6.68 13.18
CA LEU A 94 -19.28 7.04 12.13
C LEU A 94 -18.45 5.84 11.71
N ALA A 95 -18.27 5.65 10.40
CA ALA A 95 -17.44 4.61 9.82
C ALA A 95 -16.79 5.10 8.51
N PHE A 96 -15.71 4.43 8.09
CA PHE A 96 -14.89 4.81 6.95
C PHE A 96 -14.82 3.68 5.93
N SER A 97 -15.07 4.01 4.65
CA SER A 97 -15.06 3.05 3.54
C SER A 97 -13.67 2.89 2.91
N GLU A 98 -12.74 3.80 3.19
CA GLU A 98 -11.41 3.91 2.55
C GLU A 98 -11.47 3.85 1.00
N ASN A 99 -12.60 4.29 0.43
CA ASN A 99 -12.94 4.17 -0.98
C ASN A 99 -12.97 2.70 -1.51
N ILE A 100 -13.12 1.72 -0.62
CA ILE A 100 -13.16 0.30 -0.94
C ILE A 100 -14.63 -0.17 -0.98
N PRO A 101 -15.15 -0.64 -2.13
CA PRO A 101 -16.55 -1.04 -2.29
C PRO A 101 -17.02 -2.09 -1.29
N GLU A 102 -16.19 -3.09 -1.02
CA GLU A 102 -16.48 -4.17 -0.09
C GLU A 102 -16.62 -3.67 1.35
N PHE A 103 -15.77 -2.73 1.76
CA PHE A 103 -15.85 -2.11 3.09
C PHE A 103 -17.12 -1.31 3.23
N GLU A 104 -17.46 -0.47 2.23
CA GLU A 104 -18.71 0.30 2.23
C GLU A 104 -19.91 -0.62 2.37
N THR A 105 -19.99 -1.70 1.58
CA THR A 105 -21.07 -2.69 1.64
C THR A 105 -21.18 -3.35 3.02
N ASN A 106 -20.05 -3.79 3.58
CA ASN A 106 -20.01 -4.43 4.90
C ASN A 106 -20.41 -3.47 6.02
N ILE A 107 -20.00 -2.21 5.94
CA ILE A 107 -20.38 -1.17 6.90
C ILE A 107 -21.89 -0.92 6.83
N VAL A 108 -22.46 -0.76 5.62
CA VAL A 108 -23.92 -0.59 5.46
C VAL A 108 -24.67 -1.76 6.09
N MET A 109 -24.28 -3.00 5.80
CA MET A 109 -24.91 -4.18 6.37
C MET A 109 -24.78 -4.26 7.90
N SER A 110 -23.65 -3.83 8.45
CA SER A 110 -23.43 -3.76 9.90
C SER A 110 -24.33 -2.71 10.56
N LEU A 111 -24.45 -1.52 9.96
CA LEU A 111 -25.32 -0.45 10.44
C LEU A 111 -26.80 -0.85 10.39
N LEU A 112 -27.22 -1.56 9.34
CA LEU A 112 -28.58 -2.11 9.25
C LEU A 112 -28.90 -3.12 10.34
N LYS A 113 -27.94 -3.96 10.73
CA LYS A 113 -28.09 -4.88 11.89
C LYS A 113 -28.27 -4.11 13.20
N LYS A 114 -27.72 -2.92 13.32
CA LYS A 114 -27.91 -2.00 14.46
C LYS A 114 -29.22 -1.21 14.38
N GLN A 115 -30.05 -1.42 13.34
CA GLN A 115 -31.35 -0.78 13.14
C GLN A 115 -31.24 0.76 13.07
N ILE A 116 -30.30 1.30 12.28
CA ILE A 116 -30.19 2.75 12.09
C ILE A 116 -31.51 3.36 11.56
N CYS A 117 -31.81 4.59 11.99
CA CYS A 117 -32.98 5.33 11.52
C CYS A 117 -32.71 6.20 10.29
N GLY A 118 -31.46 6.41 9.90
CA GLY A 118 -31.05 7.15 8.73
C GLY A 118 -29.57 7.00 8.43
N LEU A 119 -29.17 7.35 7.21
CA LEU A 119 -27.79 7.20 6.74
C LEU A 119 -27.33 8.43 5.96
N PHE A 120 -26.16 8.96 6.33
CA PHE A 120 -25.36 9.83 5.49
C PHE A 120 -24.28 9.02 4.79
N LEU A 121 -24.15 9.19 3.48
CA LEU A 121 -23.22 8.39 2.68
C LEU A 121 -22.46 9.24 1.67
N VAL A 122 -21.12 9.19 1.71
CA VAL A 122 -20.25 9.57 0.62
C VAL A 122 -19.83 8.27 -0.08
N SER A 123 -20.56 7.87 -1.12
CA SER A 123 -20.39 6.54 -1.72
C SER A 123 -19.12 6.42 -2.56
N CYS A 124 -18.49 5.24 -2.54
CA CYS A 124 -17.47 4.85 -3.50
C CYS A 124 -17.97 3.90 -4.60
N GLN A 125 -19.30 3.62 -4.63
CA GLN A 125 -19.97 2.71 -5.55
C GLN A 125 -21.09 3.39 -6.36
N PRO A 126 -20.78 4.28 -7.30
CA PRO A 126 -21.80 5.09 -8.01
C PRO A 126 -22.79 4.26 -8.84
N ASP A 127 -22.42 3.04 -9.25
CA ASP A 127 -23.24 2.20 -10.13
C ASP A 127 -23.99 1.09 -9.37
N ASN A 128 -23.78 0.94 -8.06
CA ASN A 128 -24.39 -0.13 -7.26
C ASN A 128 -25.76 0.25 -6.68
N TRP A 129 -26.58 0.97 -7.46
CA TRP A 129 -27.88 1.48 -7.04
C TRP A 129 -28.82 0.41 -6.49
N LYS A 130 -28.79 -0.81 -7.05
CA LYS A 130 -29.69 -1.89 -6.64
C LYS A 130 -29.47 -2.32 -5.21
N PHE A 131 -28.21 -2.41 -4.78
CA PHE A 131 -27.86 -2.74 -3.38
C PHE A 131 -28.46 -1.72 -2.39
N TYR A 132 -28.31 -0.43 -2.68
CA TYR A 132 -28.85 0.64 -1.80
C TYR A 132 -30.37 0.72 -1.85
N TYR A 133 -30.96 0.51 -3.03
CA TYR A 133 -32.40 0.45 -3.16
C TYR A 133 -32.98 -0.70 -2.31
N ASP A 134 -32.50 -1.93 -2.50
CA ASP A 134 -33.01 -3.13 -1.83
C ASP A 134 -32.79 -3.09 -0.31
N ASN A 135 -31.73 -2.47 0.17
CA ASN A 135 -31.38 -2.47 1.59
C ASN A 135 -31.78 -1.22 2.37
N LEU A 136 -31.97 -0.10 1.74
CA LEU A 136 -32.30 1.19 2.38
C LEU A 136 -33.63 1.76 1.88
N VAL A 137 -33.69 2.13 0.60
CA VAL A 137 -34.84 2.88 0.05
C VAL A 137 -36.13 2.06 0.11
N SER A 138 -36.11 0.80 -0.33
CA SER A 138 -37.28 -0.10 -0.27
C SER A 138 -37.77 -0.35 1.17
N LYS A 139 -36.86 -0.29 2.15
CA LYS A 139 -37.14 -0.41 3.58
C LYS A 139 -37.51 0.91 4.25
N LYS A 140 -37.59 1.98 3.48
CA LYS A 140 -37.91 3.34 3.95
C LYS A 140 -36.94 3.88 5.00
N ILE A 141 -35.65 3.49 4.91
CA ILE A 141 -34.59 4.06 5.74
C ILE A 141 -34.11 5.33 5.02
N PRO A 142 -34.24 6.51 5.65
CA PRO A 142 -33.77 7.77 5.11
C PRO A 142 -32.28 7.71 4.71
N LEU A 143 -32.00 8.12 3.46
CA LEU A 143 -30.65 8.17 2.89
C LEU A 143 -30.37 9.55 2.33
N VAL A 144 -29.24 10.15 2.70
CA VAL A 144 -28.74 11.38 2.08
C VAL A 144 -27.35 11.11 1.51
N LEU A 145 -27.23 11.25 0.19
CA LEU A 145 -25.95 11.18 -0.50
C LEU A 145 -25.25 12.54 -0.43
N ILE A 146 -23.96 12.52 -0.11
CA ILE A 146 -23.14 13.72 0.00
C ILE A 146 -22.03 13.66 -1.03
N ASP A 147 -21.89 14.71 -1.83
CA ASP A 147 -20.83 14.97 -2.81
C ASP A 147 -20.74 13.95 -3.96
N ARG A 148 -20.93 12.67 -3.70
CA ARG A 148 -20.91 11.58 -4.69
C ARG A 148 -22.29 10.96 -4.82
N ASN A 149 -22.80 10.94 -6.05
CA ASN A 149 -24.11 10.39 -6.36
C ASN A 149 -24.03 8.88 -6.62
N ILE A 150 -25.15 8.18 -6.40
CA ILE A 150 -25.37 6.82 -6.88
C ILE A 150 -26.32 6.90 -8.07
N HIS A 151 -25.85 6.48 -9.24
CA HIS A 151 -26.62 6.60 -10.48
C HIS A 151 -27.92 5.79 -10.38
N SER A 152 -29.00 6.32 -10.96
CA SER A 152 -30.32 5.67 -10.96
C SER A 152 -30.96 5.45 -9.59
N LEU A 153 -30.40 6.01 -8.50
CA LEU A 153 -31.00 5.97 -7.17
C LEU A 153 -31.69 7.31 -6.88
N ASP A 154 -32.99 7.27 -6.64
CA ASP A 154 -33.78 8.45 -6.27
C ASP A 154 -33.76 8.64 -4.75
N THR A 155 -32.95 9.58 -4.28
CA THR A 155 -32.78 9.93 -2.86
C THR A 155 -32.22 11.34 -2.71
N ASP A 156 -32.28 11.92 -1.51
CA ASP A 156 -31.71 13.24 -1.25
C ASP A 156 -30.21 13.28 -1.55
N PHE A 157 -29.78 14.32 -2.23
CA PHE A 157 -28.41 14.52 -2.64
C PHE A 157 -27.96 15.96 -2.41
N VAL A 158 -26.76 16.14 -1.88
CA VAL A 158 -26.13 17.45 -1.70
C VAL A 158 -24.70 17.45 -2.18
N SER A 159 -24.31 18.45 -2.96
CA SER A 159 -22.93 18.61 -3.47
C SER A 159 -22.64 20.07 -3.77
N PHE A 160 -21.38 20.35 -4.20
CA PHE A 160 -21.00 21.65 -4.79
C PHE A 160 -21.07 21.62 -6.31
N ASP A 161 -21.21 22.82 -6.93
CA ASP A 161 -21.02 22.98 -8.37
C ASP A 161 -19.52 23.00 -8.72
N ASN A 162 -18.89 21.80 -8.62
CA ASN A 162 -17.47 21.61 -8.87
C ASN A 162 -17.09 22.01 -10.32
N ARG A 163 -18.02 21.87 -11.29
CA ARG A 163 -17.79 22.28 -12.67
C ARG A 163 -17.54 23.79 -12.79
N VAL A 164 -18.43 24.59 -12.17
CA VAL A 164 -18.35 26.06 -12.19
C VAL A 164 -17.12 26.53 -11.39
N LEU A 165 -16.85 25.90 -10.24
CA LEU A 165 -15.71 26.26 -9.38
C LEU A 165 -14.39 26.05 -10.10
N LEU A 166 -14.16 24.86 -10.66
CA LEU A 166 -12.90 24.57 -11.35
C LEU A 166 -12.76 25.34 -12.65
N LYS A 167 -13.85 25.50 -13.41
CA LYS A 167 -13.86 26.34 -14.62
C LYS A 167 -13.38 27.75 -14.29
N GLY A 168 -13.94 28.38 -13.25
CA GLY A 168 -13.57 29.75 -12.86
C GLY A 168 -12.10 29.89 -12.45
N MET A 169 -11.55 28.88 -11.74
CA MET A 169 -10.14 28.83 -11.39
C MET A 169 -9.26 28.75 -12.65
N VAL A 170 -9.53 27.79 -13.53
CA VAL A 170 -8.74 27.58 -14.75
C VAL A 170 -8.82 28.78 -15.70
N GLU A 171 -10.00 29.40 -15.86
CA GLU A 171 -10.16 30.65 -16.63
C GLU A 171 -9.28 31.79 -16.06
N SER A 172 -9.17 31.88 -14.73
CA SER A 172 -8.32 32.87 -14.07
C SER A 172 -6.83 32.60 -14.37
N LEU A 173 -6.39 31.35 -14.37
CA LEU A 173 -5.03 30.96 -14.72
C LEU A 173 -4.73 31.21 -16.20
N LEU A 174 -5.67 30.92 -17.10
CA LEU A 174 -5.55 31.24 -18.53
C LEU A 174 -5.43 32.75 -18.78
N LYS A 175 -6.14 33.60 -18.00
CA LYS A 175 -5.98 35.07 -18.00
C LYS A 175 -4.60 35.52 -17.54
N MET A 176 -3.98 34.78 -16.62
CA MET A 176 -2.60 35.01 -16.19
C MET A 176 -1.57 34.48 -17.19
N ASN A 177 -2.01 34.07 -18.36
CA ASN A 177 -1.20 33.55 -19.48
C ASN A 177 -0.57 32.16 -19.27
N PHE A 178 -1.00 31.36 -18.28
CA PHE A 178 -0.64 29.95 -18.21
C PHE A 178 -1.32 29.20 -19.37
N ARG A 179 -0.63 28.23 -19.97
CA ARG A 179 -1.16 27.43 -21.09
C ARG A 179 -1.03 25.93 -20.83
N ARG A 180 0.04 25.49 -20.16
CA ARG A 180 0.27 24.10 -19.79
C ARG A 180 -0.15 23.87 -18.33
N ILE A 181 -1.49 23.87 -18.11
CA ILE A 181 -2.11 23.65 -16.81
C ILE A 181 -2.39 22.15 -16.69
N TYR A 182 -1.84 21.51 -15.68
CA TYR A 182 -2.10 20.10 -15.39
C TYR A 182 -3.17 19.98 -14.33
N LEU A 183 -4.19 19.16 -14.59
CA LEU A 183 -5.23 18.82 -13.61
C LEU A 183 -4.93 17.46 -13.01
N MET A 184 -4.69 17.43 -11.69
CA MET A 184 -4.61 16.20 -10.92
C MET A 184 -5.95 15.99 -10.18
N SER A 185 -6.67 14.91 -10.55
CA SER A 185 -8.05 14.64 -10.11
C SER A 185 -8.24 13.19 -9.72
N GLY A 186 -9.31 12.90 -8.98
CA GLY A 186 -9.73 11.55 -8.66
C GLY A 186 -10.36 10.80 -9.83
N PRO A 187 -10.91 9.58 -9.56
CA PRO A 187 -11.54 8.74 -10.55
C PRO A 187 -12.79 9.42 -11.17
N GLU A 188 -12.87 9.42 -12.49
CA GLU A 188 -13.96 10.03 -13.26
C GLU A 188 -15.34 9.36 -13.04
N LYS A 189 -15.34 8.16 -12.41
CA LYS A 189 -16.59 7.51 -11.97
C LYS A 189 -17.36 8.30 -10.90
N PHE A 190 -16.69 9.19 -10.17
CA PHE A 190 -17.31 10.06 -9.19
C PHE A 190 -17.80 11.36 -9.86
N ASP A 191 -19.08 11.67 -9.71
CA ASP A 191 -19.71 12.84 -10.35
C ASP A 191 -18.99 14.15 -10.04
N CYS A 192 -18.49 14.32 -8.81
CA CYS A 192 -17.74 15.50 -8.38
C CYS A 192 -16.42 15.65 -9.17
N GLU A 193 -15.68 14.55 -9.39
CA GLU A 193 -14.44 14.56 -10.16
C GLU A 193 -14.71 14.74 -11.67
N ALA A 194 -15.71 14.03 -12.21
CA ALA A 194 -16.16 14.22 -13.58
C ALA A 194 -16.61 15.67 -13.86
N ALA A 195 -17.26 16.33 -12.89
CA ALA A 195 -17.64 17.73 -12.98
C ALA A 195 -16.41 18.65 -13.04
N CYS A 196 -15.37 18.38 -12.24
CA CYS A 196 -14.09 19.10 -12.30
C CYS A 196 -13.44 18.99 -13.68
N ILE A 197 -13.34 17.77 -14.23
CA ILE A 197 -12.76 17.52 -15.55
C ILE A 197 -13.54 18.26 -16.64
N ARG A 198 -14.87 18.22 -16.58
CA ARG A 198 -15.72 19.01 -17.52
C ARG A 198 -15.48 20.51 -17.38
N GLY A 199 -15.39 21.02 -16.14
CA GLY A 199 -15.09 22.43 -15.88
C GLY A 199 -13.75 22.87 -16.46
N PHE A 200 -12.72 22.02 -16.32
CA PHE A 200 -11.42 22.25 -16.92
C PHE A 200 -11.48 22.34 -18.45
N ARG A 201 -12.14 21.38 -19.11
CA ARG A 201 -12.31 21.39 -20.57
C ARG A 201 -13.10 22.59 -21.04
N ASP A 202 -14.17 22.99 -20.33
CA ASP A 202 -14.97 24.16 -20.65
C ASP A 202 -14.15 25.46 -20.58
N ALA A 203 -13.25 25.59 -19.60
CA ALA A 203 -12.38 26.75 -19.48
C ALA A 203 -11.47 26.90 -20.71
N TYR A 204 -10.81 25.83 -21.12
CA TYR A 204 -9.94 25.82 -22.30
C TYR A 204 -10.72 26.14 -23.59
N LYS A 205 -11.93 25.57 -23.75
CA LYS A 205 -12.79 25.84 -24.89
C LYS A 205 -13.17 27.32 -25.01
N ASN A 206 -13.40 28.01 -23.89
CA ASN A 206 -13.71 29.41 -23.88
C ASN A 206 -12.57 30.33 -24.34
N TYR A 207 -11.34 29.80 -24.38
CA TYR A 207 -10.14 30.51 -24.84
C TYR A 207 -9.66 30.03 -26.22
N ASP A 208 -10.49 29.29 -26.98
CA ASP A 208 -10.15 28.72 -28.28
C ASP A 208 -8.87 27.86 -28.26
N VAL A 209 -8.55 27.26 -27.10
CA VAL A 209 -7.42 26.36 -26.90
C VAL A 209 -7.95 24.97 -26.57
N ARG A 210 -7.43 23.95 -27.23
CA ARG A 210 -7.76 22.56 -26.89
C ARG A 210 -6.92 22.12 -25.70
N ALA A 211 -7.55 21.60 -24.65
CA ALA A 211 -6.83 20.92 -23.59
C ALA A 211 -6.24 19.61 -24.13
N ASP A 212 -4.95 19.42 -23.96
CA ASP A 212 -4.29 18.16 -24.29
C ASP A 212 -4.67 17.09 -23.27
N GLU A 213 -4.91 15.85 -23.70
CA GLU A 213 -5.24 14.73 -22.79
C GLU A 213 -4.12 14.43 -21.79
N LYS A 214 -2.87 14.74 -22.10
CA LYS A 214 -1.73 14.64 -21.18
C LYS A 214 -1.84 15.56 -19.95
N PHE A 215 -2.66 16.61 -20.01
CA PHE A 215 -2.90 17.51 -18.88
C PHE A 215 -3.77 16.89 -17.79
N PHE A 216 -4.41 15.76 -18.06
CA PHE A 216 -5.27 15.08 -17.10
C PHE A 216 -4.55 13.93 -16.41
N ILE A 217 -4.23 14.12 -15.13
CA ILE A 217 -3.56 13.11 -14.31
C ILE A 217 -4.58 12.53 -13.34
N LYS A 218 -4.96 11.27 -13.57
CA LYS A 218 -5.92 10.56 -12.71
C LYS A 218 -5.19 9.94 -11.51
N THR A 219 -5.77 10.12 -10.32
CA THR A 219 -5.30 9.54 -9.06
C THR A 219 -6.39 8.69 -8.42
N ASP A 220 -6.06 8.01 -7.33
CA ASP A 220 -7.01 7.30 -6.46
C ASP A 220 -7.55 8.19 -5.31
N LEU A 221 -7.26 9.49 -5.32
CA LEU A 221 -7.53 10.51 -4.30
C LEU A 221 -6.64 10.42 -3.07
N SER A 222 -5.63 9.57 -3.05
CA SER A 222 -4.66 9.53 -1.95
C SER A 222 -3.51 10.53 -2.14
N LYS A 223 -2.95 11.00 -1.03
CA LYS A 223 -1.74 11.81 -0.98
C LYS A 223 -0.55 11.08 -1.63
N GLU A 224 -0.47 9.78 -1.40
CA GLU A 224 0.61 8.90 -1.86
C GLU A 224 0.59 8.72 -3.38
N ASP A 225 -0.60 8.55 -3.99
CA ASP A 225 -0.68 8.46 -5.45
C ASP A 225 -0.40 9.80 -6.12
N ALA A 226 -0.86 10.90 -5.52
CA ALA A 226 -0.53 12.25 -5.96
C ALA A 226 0.99 12.50 -5.93
N PHE A 227 1.68 12.09 -4.86
CA PHE A 227 3.13 12.14 -4.76
C PHE A 227 3.79 11.35 -5.90
N ARG A 228 3.41 10.06 -6.08
CA ARG A 228 3.96 9.20 -7.14
C ARG A 228 3.75 9.78 -8.54
N LYS A 229 2.55 10.29 -8.81
CA LYS A 229 2.20 10.91 -10.11
C LYS A 229 3.00 12.20 -10.35
N THR A 230 3.22 12.99 -9.30
CA THR A 230 4.03 14.21 -9.37
C THR A 230 5.48 13.88 -9.70
N ILE A 231 6.08 12.92 -9.02
CA ILE A 231 7.45 12.47 -9.33
C ILE A 231 7.54 12.01 -10.79
N LYS A 232 6.53 11.24 -11.26
CA LYS A 232 6.49 10.79 -12.66
C LYS A 232 6.36 11.95 -13.64
N LEU A 233 5.49 12.91 -13.36
CA LEU A 233 5.29 14.10 -14.20
C LEU A 233 6.57 14.90 -14.32
N LEU A 234 7.20 15.26 -13.19
CA LEU A 234 8.37 16.14 -13.16
C LEU A 234 9.62 15.52 -13.79
N ASN A 235 9.71 14.19 -13.83
CA ASN A 235 10.76 13.49 -14.58
C ASN A 235 10.50 13.45 -16.10
N ALA A 236 9.25 13.65 -16.54
CA ALA A 236 8.90 13.69 -17.95
C ALA A 236 8.92 15.13 -18.51
N GLU A 237 8.27 16.05 -17.81
CA GLU A 237 8.19 17.47 -18.19
C GLU A 237 7.83 18.32 -16.96
N ILE A 238 8.24 19.59 -16.98
CA ILE A 238 7.93 20.56 -15.94
C ILE A 238 6.65 21.29 -16.33
N PRO A 239 5.54 21.19 -15.55
CA PRO A 239 4.30 21.93 -15.79
C PRO A 239 4.51 23.44 -15.51
N GLU A 240 3.71 24.30 -16.14
CA GLU A 240 3.65 25.72 -15.76
C GLU A 240 2.89 25.90 -14.46
N VAL A 241 1.86 25.06 -14.23
CA VAL A 241 1.02 25.08 -13.04
C VAL A 241 0.29 23.76 -12.88
N ILE A 242 0.05 23.36 -11.64
CA ILE A 242 -0.76 22.18 -11.32
C ILE A 242 -2.04 22.63 -10.58
N VAL A 243 -3.18 22.10 -11.00
CA VAL A 243 -4.49 22.29 -10.37
C VAL A 243 -4.94 20.97 -9.76
N THR A 244 -5.51 20.99 -8.56
CA THR A 244 -5.98 19.79 -7.86
C THR A 244 -7.44 19.88 -7.45
N THR A 245 -8.08 18.74 -7.26
CA THR A 245 -9.46 18.64 -6.84
C THR A 245 -9.64 18.49 -5.32
N SER A 246 -8.54 18.31 -4.55
CA SER A 246 -8.58 18.23 -3.09
C SER A 246 -7.25 18.67 -2.43
N GLU A 247 -7.31 19.02 -1.15
CA GLU A 247 -6.12 19.36 -0.36
C GLU A 247 -5.22 18.15 -0.11
N SER A 248 -5.80 16.95 0.00
CA SER A 248 -5.03 15.71 0.13
C SER A 248 -4.10 15.51 -1.07
N LEU A 249 -4.59 15.69 -2.29
CA LEU A 249 -3.77 15.65 -3.51
C LEU A 249 -2.70 16.74 -3.51
N THR A 250 -3.07 17.95 -3.06
CA THR A 250 -2.15 19.08 -2.97
C THR A 250 -0.95 18.75 -2.07
N ALA A 251 -1.19 18.15 -0.92
CA ALA A 251 -0.12 17.74 0.00
C ALA A 251 0.87 16.77 -0.66
N GLY A 252 0.37 15.76 -1.39
CA GLY A 252 1.21 14.82 -2.13
C GLY A 252 2.03 15.48 -3.25
N ILE A 253 1.43 16.45 -3.95
CA ILE A 253 2.12 17.22 -4.99
C ILE A 253 3.26 18.04 -4.39
N ILE A 254 2.99 18.74 -3.30
CA ILE A 254 3.99 19.59 -2.65
C ILE A 254 5.17 18.78 -2.13
N GLU A 255 4.92 17.60 -1.54
CA GLU A 255 6.01 16.69 -1.18
C GLU A 255 6.81 16.25 -2.42
N GLY A 256 6.12 15.92 -3.54
CA GLY A 256 6.74 15.51 -4.78
C GLY A 256 7.61 16.61 -5.42
N ILE A 257 7.14 17.85 -5.46
CA ILE A 257 7.93 18.96 -5.98
C ILE A 257 9.14 19.27 -5.08
N THR A 258 8.93 19.24 -3.76
CA THR A 258 9.95 19.57 -2.76
C THR A 258 11.11 18.57 -2.77
N ILE A 259 10.82 17.26 -2.81
CA ILE A 259 11.89 16.24 -2.84
C ILE A 259 12.77 16.34 -4.09
N LEU A 260 12.19 16.81 -5.21
CA LEU A 260 12.93 17.05 -6.45
C LEU A 260 13.59 18.45 -6.51
N GLY A 261 13.60 19.19 -5.39
CA GLY A 261 14.26 20.47 -5.25
C GLY A 261 13.54 21.64 -5.92
N TYR A 262 12.24 21.51 -6.18
CA TYR A 262 11.39 22.63 -6.63
C TYR A 262 10.62 23.21 -5.45
N THR A 263 10.12 24.43 -5.64
CA THR A 263 9.23 25.13 -4.71
C THR A 263 7.91 25.45 -5.40
N THR A 264 6.91 25.89 -4.63
CA THR A 264 5.65 26.40 -5.19
C THR A 264 5.79 27.70 -5.97
N ASP A 265 6.91 28.40 -5.85
CA ASP A 265 7.25 29.56 -6.70
C ASP A 265 7.74 29.10 -8.07
N ASP A 266 8.39 27.93 -8.14
CA ASP A 266 8.84 27.33 -9.41
C ASP A 266 7.67 26.65 -10.13
N ILE A 267 6.82 25.94 -9.40
CA ILE A 267 5.67 25.20 -9.90
C ILE A 267 4.45 25.55 -9.04
N PRO A 268 3.70 26.59 -9.40
CA PRO A 268 2.50 26.96 -8.65
C PRO A 268 1.45 25.85 -8.60
N VAL A 269 0.87 25.65 -7.43
CA VAL A 269 -0.16 24.63 -7.19
C VAL A 269 -1.44 25.31 -6.71
N PHE A 270 -2.56 25.03 -7.36
CA PHE A 270 -3.86 25.57 -7.02
C PHE A 270 -4.86 24.44 -6.71
N THR A 271 -5.70 24.63 -5.71
CA THR A 271 -6.59 23.58 -5.20
C THR A 271 -8.03 23.99 -5.08
N LEU A 272 -8.95 23.01 -5.23
CA LEU A 272 -10.27 23.09 -4.63
C LEU A 272 -10.10 22.76 -3.14
N GLY A 273 -10.01 23.80 -2.33
CA GLY A 273 -9.77 23.71 -0.89
C GLY A 273 -11.04 23.83 -0.05
N GLU A 274 -10.88 23.66 1.23
CA GLU A 274 -11.89 23.82 2.26
C GLU A 274 -11.74 25.19 2.95
N GLU A 275 -12.69 25.50 3.84
CA GLU A 275 -12.62 26.70 4.66
C GLU A 275 -11.80 26.46 5.92
N HIS A 276 -10.69 27.18 6.08
CA HIS A 276 -9.87 27.15 7.28
C HIS A 276 -9.92 28.48 8.03
N TRP A 277 -10.00 28.44 9.37
CA TRP A 277 -9.96 29.63 10.21
C TRP A 277 -8.56 30.23 10.33
N ASN A 278 -7.51 29.44 10.07
CA ASN A 278 -6.11 29.83 10.12
C ASN A 278 -5.52 29.88 8.71
N LEU A 279 -5.33 31.08 8.20
CA LEU A 279 -4.75 31.32 6.86
C LEU A 279 -3.30 30.80 6.73
N HIS A 280 -2.59 30.60 7.84
CA HIS A 280 -1.22 30.07 7.80
C HIS A 280 -1.14 28.58 7.49
N THR A 281 -2.24 27.81 7.62
CA THR A 281 -2.28 26.42 7.17
C THR A 281 -2.40 26.26 5.66
N HIS A 282 -2.76 27.34 4.94
CA HIS A 282 -2.76 27.41 3.48
C HIS A 282 -1.38 27.70 2.85
N SER A 283 -0.30 27.70 3.65
CA SER A 283 1.05 28.05 3.17
C SER A 283 1.62 27.12 2.10
N PHE A 284 0.89 26.10 1.72
CA PHE A 284 1.36 25.11 0.77
C PHE A 284 0.83 25.28 -0.66
N SER A 285 -0.33 25.93 -0.87
CA SER A 285 -0.86 26.16 -2.22
C SER A 285 -0.71 27.62 -2.64
N SER A 286 -0.51 27.85 -3.93
CA SER A 286 -0.40 29.22 -4.51
C SER A 286 -1.75 29.94 -4.55
N GLY A 287 -2.86 29.22 -4.37
CA GLY A 287 -4.22 29.77 -4.28
C GLY A 287 -5.29 28.69 -4.27
N SER A 288 -6.50 29.05 -3.90
CA SER A 288 -7.61 28.10 -3.78
C SER A 288 -8.97 28.67 -4.18
N THR A 289 -9.87 27.77 -4.54
CA THR A 289 -11.32 28.00 -4.59
C THR A 289 -11.94 27.22 -3.43
N VAL A 290 -12.67 27.89 -2.56
CA VAL A 290 -13.11 27.31 -1.29
C VAL A 290 -14.50 26.69 -1.39
N ARG A 291 -14.60 25.45 -0.92
CA ARG A 291 -15.85 24.71 -0.70
C ARG A 291 -16.17 24.70 0.80
N PRO A 292 -17.18 25.41 1.29
CA PRO A 292 -17.51 25.42 2.72
C PRO A 292 -18.13 24.08 3.15
N ALA A 293 -17.29 23.08 3.44
CA ALA A 293 -17.66 21.68 3.69
C ALA A 293 -18.54 21.52 4.95
N ILE A 294 -18.36 22.36 5.98
CA ILE A 294 -19.26 22.40 7.15
C ILE A 294 -20.71 22.69 6.71
N LYS A 295 -20.90 23.65 5.78
CA LYS A 295 -22.24 23.99 5.26
C LYS A 295 -22.85 22.83 4.47
N LEU A 296 -22.01 22.03 3.78
CA LEU A 296 -22.46 20.83 3.08
C LEU A 296 -23.03 19.80 4.09
N GLY A 297 -22.32 19.53 5.17
CA GLY A 297 -22.78 18.65 6.25
C GLY A 297 -24.05 19.15 6.95
N GLN A 298 -24.16 20.46 7.19
CA GLN A 298 -25.37 21.08 7.74
C GLN A 298 -26.57 20.95 6.80
N THR A 299 -26.35 21.13 5.50
CA THR A 299 -27.40 20.99 4.49
C THR A 299 -27.86 19.54 4.39
N ALA A 300 -26.95 18.59 4.39
CA ALA A 300 -27.27 17.16 4.45
C ALA A 300 -28.11 16.82 5.68
N SER A 301 -27.76 17.38 6.85
CA SER A 301 -28.49 17.18 8.10
C SER A 301 -29.93 17.69 8.02
N ARG A 302 -30.14 18.88 7.40
CA ARG A 302 -31.49 19.42 7.16
C ARG A 302 -32.32 18.48 6.31
N LEU A 303 -31.74 17.88 5.28
CA LEU A 303 -32.42 16.93 4.40
C LEU A 303 -32.81 15.66 5.16
N LEU A 304 -31.90 15.06 5.90
CA LEU A 304 -32.18 13.85 6.68
C LEU A 304 -33.24 14.10 7.77
N MET A 305 -33.15 15.20 8.50
CA MET A 305 -34.16 15.59 9.49
C MET A 305 -35.55 15.78 8.84
N GLY A 306 -35.59 16.33 7.65
CA GLY A 306 -36.83 16.46 6.88
C GLY A 306 -37.46 15.10 6.59
N GLN A 307 -36.69 14.09 6.20
CA GLN A 307 -37.18 12.74 5.97
C GLN A 307 -37.58 12.03 7.28
N LEU A 308 -36.82 12.21 8.36
CA LEU A 308 -37.15 11.62 9.68
C LEU A 308 -38.45 12.15 10.25
N ASN A 309 -38.75 13.44 10.05
CA ASN A 309 -39.97 14.09 10.56
C ASN A 309 -41.21 13.86 9.69
N SER A 310 -41.03 13.61 8.38
CA SER A 310 -42.13 13.48 7.42
C SER A 310 -41.86 12.41 6.35
N PRO A 311 -41.77 11.11 6.75
CA PRO A 311 -41.24 10.07 5.86
C PRO A 311 -42.12 9.66 4.68
N LEU A 312 -43.35 10.11 4.59
CA LEU A 312 -44.35 9.58 3.63
C LEU A 312 -44.74 10.52 2.47
N THR A 313 -44.27 11.77 2.46
CA THR A 313 -44.80 12.79 1.53
C THR A 313 -43.72 13.63 0.83
N LYS A 314 -42.43 13.42 1.12
CA LYS A 314 -41.37 14.25 0.60
C LYS A 314 -40.74 13.63 -0.65
N GLU A 315 -40.79 14.33 -1.78
CA GLU A 315 -39.97 14.04 -2.96
C GLU A 315 -38.49 14.24 -2.64
N SER A 316 -37.62 13.49 -3.30
CA SER A 316 -36.20 13.63 -3.15
C SER A 316 -35.71 15.03 -3.56
N GLU A 317 -34.80 15.60 -2.78
CA GLU A 317 -34.28 16.95 -2.99
C GLU A 317 -32.81 16.89 -3.43
N ARG A 318 -32.48 17.60 -4.50
CA ARG A 318 -31.09 17.75 -4.96
C ARG A 318 -30.64 19.18 -4.73
N VAL A 319 -29.65 19.35 -3.82
CA VAL A 319 -29.14 20.67 -3.44
C VAL A 319 -27.70 20.81 -3.93
N ILE A 320 -27.48 21.78 -4.79
CA ILE A 320 -26.16 22.14 -5.31
C ILE A 320 -25.73 23.47 -4.66
N LEU A 321 -24.70 23.42 -3.84
CA LEU A 321 -24.17 24.58 -3.14
C LEU A 321 -23.14 25.32 -4.01
N SER A 322 -23.10 26.65 -3.82
CA SER A 322 -22.04 27.47 -4.40
C SER A 322 -20.84 27.52 -3.47
N GLY A 323 -19.64 27.34 -4.01
CA GLY A 323 -18.39 27.67 -3.32
C GLY A 323 -18.03 29.14 -3.40
N ARG A 324 -16.93 29.52 -2.74
CA ARG A 324 -16.36 30.87 -2.85
C ARG A 324 -15.51 30.96 -4.12
N LYS A 325 -15.53 32.13 -4.74
CA LYS A 325 -14.74 32.38 -5.96
C LYS A 325 -13.24 32.25 -5.68
N PHE A 326 -12.52 31.87 -6.71
CA PHE A 326 -11.07 31.76 -6.72
C PHE A 326 -10.40 33.04 -6.17
N SER A 327 -9.46 32.86 -5.25
CA SER A 327 -8.54 33.89 -4.78
C SER A 327 -7.12 33.38 -4.88
N SER A 328 -6.24 34.15 -5.51
CA SER A 328 -4.82 33.91 -5.51
C SER A 328 -4.21 34.55 -4.27
N MET A 329 -3.31 33.85 -3.57
CA MET A 329 -2.59 34.40 -2.41
C MET A 329 -1.45 35.33 -2.85
N THR A 330 -1.03 35.25 -4.09
CA THR A 330 -0.06 36.16 -4.71
C THR A 330 -0.78 37.23 -5.52
N SER A 331 -0.37 38.48 -5.35
CA SER A 331 -0.80 39.55 -6.24
C SER A 331 -0.36 39.19 -7.66
N SER A 332 -1.19 39.50 -8.66
CA SER A 332 -0.90 39.20 -10.07
C SER A 332 0.40 39.82 -10.59
N SER A 333 1.03 40.73 -9.81
CA SER A 333 2.34 41.32 -10.06
C SER A 333 3.52 40.49 -9.61
N ASP A 334 3.30 39.51 -8.69
CA ASP A 334 4.40 38.75 -8.05
C ASP A 334 4.60 37.37 -8.69
N ILE A 335 3.61 36.87 -9.45
CA ILE A 335 3.78 35.65 -10.25
C ILE A 335 4.56 36.05 -11.51
N ARG A 336 5.87 36.22 -11.39
CA ARG A 336 6.75 36.36 -12.53
C ARG A 336 6.93 34.97 -13.15
N VAL A 337 6.10 34.63 -14.13
CA VAL A 337 6.42 33.58 -15.08
C VAL A 337 7.63 34.06 -15.87
N SER A 338 8.80 33.79 -15.38
CA SER A 338 10.00 33.89 -16.20
C SER A 338 10.08 32.62 -17.05
N PRO A 339 9.89 32.68 -18.38
CA PRO A 339 10.03 31.50 -19.24
C PRO A 339 11.52 31.14 -19.46
N LYS A 340 12.38 31.58 -18.57
CA LYS A 340 13.79 31.22 -18.60
C LYS A 340 13.97 29.90 -17.88
N SER A 341 14.36 28.89 -18.66
CA SER A 341 15.16 27.73 -18.24
C SER A 341 15.39 27.70 -16.73
N MET A 342 14.43 27.15 -16.00
CA MET A 342 14.56 27.01 -14.57
C MET A 342 15.28 25.70 -14.25
N LEU A 343 16.51 25.65 -14.69
CA LEU A 343 17.53 25.00 -13.90
C LEU A 343 17.78 25.96 -12.72
N PRO A 344 17.75 25.47 -11.46
CA PRO A 344 18.24 26.23 -10.33
C PRO A 344 19.56 26.84 -10.78
N SER A 345 19.72 28.15 -10.56
CA SER A 345 20.87 28.93 -11.03
C SER A 345 22.14 28.07 -11.03
N GLU A 346 22.69 27.84 -12.20
CA GLU A 346 24.00 27.22 -12.32
C GLU A 346 24.92 27.96 -11.35
N LYS A 347 25.10 27.47 -10.14
CA LYS A 347 26.31 27.66 -9.41
C LYS A 347 27.33 27.08 -10.38
N LYS A 348 28.15 27.95 -11.03
CA LYS A 348 29.20 27.60 -11.96
C LYS A 348 29.82 26.29 -11.52
N ALA A 349 29.52 25.24 -12.28
CA ALA A 349 29.99 23.89 -12.00
C ALA A 349 31.54 23.95 -12.15
N SER A 350 32.22 23.95 -11.02
CA SER A 350 33.54 23.36 -10.98
C SER A 350 33.33 21.89 -11.32
N SER A 351 33.93 21.39 -12.40
CA SER A 351 33.95 20.03 -12.94
C SER A 351 32.79 19.12 -12.41
N GLN A 352 31.76 18.98 -13.23
CA GLN A 352 30.60 18.13 -12.90
C GLN A 352 31.09 16.70 -12.69
N ARG A 353 31.10 16.25 -11.43
CA ARG A 353 31.46 14.86 -11.09
C ARG A 353 30.36 13.95 -11.68
N LYS A 354 30.78 12.84 -12.27
CA LYS A 354 29.87 11.85 -12.88
C LYS A 354 30.25 10.47 -12.34
N ILE A 355 29.23 9.72 -11.92
CA ILE A 355 29.36 8.31 -11.56
C ILE A 355 28.45 7.45 -12.45
N ARG A 356 28.86 6.21 -12.71
CA ARG A 356 28.10 5.22 -13.44
C ARG A 356 27.64 4.13 -12.49
N ALA A 357 26.35 3.81 -12.50
CA ALA A 357 25.75 2.79 -11.65
C ALA A 357 25.20 1.64 -12.49
N LEU A 358 25.59 0.42 -12.17
CA LEU A 358 25.04 -0.81 -12.75
C LEU A 358 24.02 -1.39 -11.76
N LEU A 359 22.75 -1.43 -12.15
CA LEU A 359 21.61 -1.69 -11.27
C LEU A 359 20.71 -2.78 -11.86
N LEU A 360 20.01 -3.48 -10.96
CA LEU A 360 19.01 -4.49 -11.31
C LEU A 360 17.73 -3.85 -11.85
N ASP A 361 17.13 -4.46 -12.87
CA ASP A 361 15.81 -4.06 -13.38
C ASP A 361 14.71 -4.49 -12.41
N THR A 362 14.39 -3.58 -11.49
CA THR A 362 13.31 -3.73 -10.53
C THR A 362 12.52 -2.43 -10.38
N PRO A 363 11.25 -2.52 -9.99
CA PRO A 363 10.47 -1.34 -9.67
C PRO A 363 11.12 -0.40 -8.67
N GLN A 364 11.79 -0.95 -7.66
CA GLN A 364 12.46 -0.21 -6.60
C GLN A 364 13.60 0.65 -7.15
N VAL A 365 14.40 0.09 -8.05
CA VAL A 365 15.46 0.83 -8.73
C VAL A 365 14.88 1.93 -9.61
N HIS A 366 13.84 1.64 -10.39
CA HIS A 366 13.19 2.66 -11.21
C HIS A 366 12.62 3.81 -10.36
N TYR A 367 12.14 3.54 -9.15
CA TYR A 367 11.68 4.60 -8.25
C TYR A 367 12.84 5.38 -7.63
N LEU A 368 13.92 4.72 -7.21
CA LEU A 368 15.12 5.39 -6.74
C LEU A 368 15.65 6.36 -7.80
N LEU A 369 15.71 5.91 -9.05
CA LEU A 369 16.19 6.74 -10.17
C LEU A 369 15.35 8.00 -10.40
N ARG A 370 14.05 7.94 -10.08
CA ARG A 370 13.19 9.14 -10.13
C ARG A 370 13.52 10.17 -9.05
N LEU A 371 14.21 9.78 -7.99
CA LEU A 371 14.66 10.67 -6.92
C LEU A 371 16.09 11.20 -7.15
N LEU A 372 16.80 10.75 -8.18
CA LEU A 372 18.21 11.11 -8.44
C LEU A 372 18.44 12.62 -8.49
N ARG A 373 17.47 13.39 -8.99
CA ARG A 373 17.58 14.84 -9.01
C ARG A 373 17.85 15.43 -7.61
N ASN A 374 17.32 14.83 -6.54
CA ASN A 374 17.60 15.24 -5.17
C ASN A 374 19.09 15.06 -4.85
N PHE A 375 19.66 13.91 -5.22
CA PHE A 375 21.10 13.66 -5.04
C PHE A 375 21.95 14.61 -5.86
N GLU A 376 21.64 14.78 -7.14
CA GLU A 376 22.38 15.62 -8.08
C GLU A 376 22.42 17.10 -7.65
N ILE A 377 21.31 17.66 -7.21
CA ILE A 377 21.24 19.05 -6.71
C ILE A 377 22.08 19.22 -5.45
N ARG A 378 22.04 18.25 -4.54
CA ARG A 378 22.73 18.33 -3.24
C ARG A 378 24.22 18.15 -3.35
N THR A 379 24.69 17.29 -4.25
CA THR A 379 26.11 16.91 -4.35
C THR A 379 26.84 17.50 -5.55
N GLY A 380 26.09 17.93 -6.57
CA GLY A 380 26.66 18.33 -7.87
C GLY A 380 27.21 17.14 -8.69
N THR A 381 26.88 15.91 -8.30
CA THR A 381 27.31 14.67 -8.96
C THR A 381 26.17 14.09 -9.78
N THR A 382 26.36 13.89 -11.08
CA THR A 382 25.38 13.21 -11.95
C THR A 382 25.54 11.71 -11.91
N VAL A 383 24.42 10.97 -11.98
CA VAL A 383 24.39 9.51 -11.97
C VAL A 383 23.89 8.98 -13.31
N GLU A 384 24.71 8.24 -14.02
CA GLU A 384 24.33 7.50 -15.23
C GLU A 384 24.05 6.05 -14.86
N ALA A 385 22.78 5.62 -14.93
CA ALA A 385 22.37 4.29 -14.53
C ALA A 385 22.18 3.38 -15.75
N THR A 386 22.82 2.21 -15.71
CA THR A 386 22.55 1.08 -16.60
C THR A 386 21.70 0.06 -15.80
N ILE A 387 20.55 -0.30 -16.35
CA ILE A 387 19.59 -1.21 -15.69
C ILE A 387 19.55 -2.50 -16.49
N LEU A 388 19.78 -3.64 -15.81
CA LEU A 388 19.80 -4.95 -16.45
C LEU A 388 18.93 -5.96 -15.69
N PRO A 389 18.28 -6.91 -16.39
CA PRO A 389 17.69 -8.08 -15.79
C PRO A 389 18.72 -8.91 -14.99
N HIS A 390 18.25 -9.68 -14.00
CA HIS A 390 19.08 -10.47 -13.09
C HIS A 390 20.14 -11.32 -13.83
N HIS A 391 19.72 -12.09 -14.81
CA HIS A 391 20.57 -13.03 -15.53
C HIS A 391 21.70 -12.38 -16.35
N PHE A 392 21.60 -11.08 -16.72
CA PHE A 392 22.69 -10.37 -17.40
C PHE A 392 23.61 -9.61 -16.42
N LEU A 393 23.11 -9.32 -15.22
CA LEU A 393 23.79 -8.42 -14.30
C LEU A 393 25.13 -9.01 -13.82
N TYR A 394 25.16 -10.28 -13.40
CA TYR A 394 26.38 -10.92 -12.90
C TYR A 394 27.48 -11.02 -13.97
N GLU A 395 27.12 -11.49 -15.19
CA GLU A 395 28.07 -11.54 -16.30
C GLU A 395 28.63 -10.15 -16.65
N THR A 396 27.75 -9.14 -16.71
CA THR A 396 28.18 -7.75 -16.97
C THR A 396 29.16 -7.23 -15.91
N ILE A 397 28.98 -7.58 -14.64
CA ILE A 397 29.92 -7.24 -13.57
C ILE A 397 31.31 -7.85 -13.88
N LEU A 398 31.36 -9.14 -14.22
CA LEU A 398 32.60 -9.85 -14.52
C LEU A 398 33.27 -9.30 -15.77
N GLU A 399 32.50 -9.07 -16.85
CA GLU A 399 33.00 -8.55 -18.13
C GLU A 399 33.56 -7.12 -17.96
N ASN A 400 32.84 -6.26 -17.26
CA ASN A 400 33.27 -4.88 -16.99
C ASN A 400 34.59 -4.87 -16.19
N HIS A 401 34.77 -5.81 -15.26
CA HIS A 401 36.02 -5.90 -14.50
C HIS A 401 37.19 -6.43 -15.34
N ARG A 402 36.96 -7.37 -16.27
CA ARG A 402 38.00 -8.00 -17.11
C ARG A 402 38.37 -7.15 -18.32
N SER A 403 37.48 -6.29 -18.78
CA SER A 403 37.68 -5.52 -19.99
C SER A 403 38.64 -4.34 -19.75
N ASP A 404 39.48 -4.02 -20.75
CA ASP A 404 40.34 -2.82 -20.75
C ASP A 404 39.60 -1.52 -21.13
N THR A 405 38.27 -1.55 -21.15
CA THR A 405 37.44 -0.38 -21.48
C THR A 405 37.62 0.74 -20.44
N GLN A 406 37.59 1.97 -20.90
CA GLN A 406 37.60 3.16 -20.02
C GLN A 406 36.24 3.39 -19.31
N GLU A 407 35.21 2.66 -19.74
CA GLU A 407 33.85 2.78 -19.22
C GLU A 407 33.63 1.81 -18.05
N ILE A 408 34.03 2.24 -16.87
CA ILE A 408 33.92 1.47 -15.63
C ILE A 408 32.66 1.90 -14.90
N TYR A 409 31.89 0.94 -14.37
CA TYR A 409 30.87 1.22 -13.39
C TYR A 409 31.49 1.55 -12.05
N ASP A 410 31.07 2.66 -11.44
CA ASP A 410 31.53 3.08 -10.12
C ASP A 410 30.73 2.39 -9.00
N VAL A 411 29.41 2.28 -9.19
CA VAL A 411 28.48 1.60 -8.27
C VAL A 411 27.96 0.33 -8.92
N ILE A 412 27.98 -0.75 -8.17
CA ILE A 412 27.54 -2.08 -8.59
C ILE A 412 26.46 -2.57 -7.61
N MET A 413 25.28 -2.88 -8.14
CA MET A 413 24.23 -3.58 -7.39
C MET A 413 24.45 -5.08 -7.52
N TYR A 414 24.50 -5.79 -6.41
CA TYR A 414 24.74 -7.23 -6.39
C TYR A 414 23.75 -7.96 -5.46
N ASP A 415 23.43 -9.20 -5.85
CA ASP A 415 22.68 -10.11 -4.99
C ASP A 415 23.57 -10.60 -3.84
N ILE A 416 23.00 -10.71 -2.64
CA ILE A 416 23.76 -11.09 -1.44
C ILE A 416 24.51 -12.41 -1.58
N PRO A 417 24.04 -13.48 -2.26
CA PRO A 417 24.81 -14.68 -2.49
C PRO A 417 26.04 -14.52 -3.39
N TRP A 418 26.09 -13.43 -4.18
CA TRP A 418 27.25 -13.15 -5.05
C TRP A 418 28.41 -12.47 -4.32
N MET A 419 28.11 -11.79 -3.21
CA MET A 419 29.12 -11.01 -2.47
C MET A 419 30.38 -11.79 -2.13
N PRO A 420 30.31 -13.04 -1.62
CA PRO A 420 31.53 -13.79 -1.30
C PRO A 420 32.45 -13.99 -2.50
N SER A 421 31.90 -14.29 -3.69
CA SER A 421 32.68 -14.46 -4.91
C SER A 421 33.25 -13.11 -5.40
N LEU A 422 32.44 -12.08 -5.48
CA LEU A 422 32.85 -10.74 -5.94
C LEU A 422 33.92 -10.12 -5.04
N ALA A 423 33.82 -10.34 -3.72
CA ALA A 423 34.80 -9.86 -2.75
C ALA A 423 36.11 -10.65 -2.83
N SER A 424 36.02 -11.98 -2.93
CA SER A 424 37.24 -12.86 -2.99
C SER A 424 38.04 -12.65 -4.29
N GLU A 425 37.36 -12.28 -5.38
CA GLU A 425 38.00 -11.96 -6.66
C GLU A 425 38.40 -10.48 -6.78
N HIS A 426 38.29 -9.70 -5.69
CA HIS A 426 38.62 -8.26 -5.65
C HIS A 426 37.87 -7.39 -6.66
N LEU A 427 36.61 -7.73 -7.00
CA LEU A 427 35.79 -6.92 -7.87
C LEU A 427 35.15 -5.72 -7.14
N LEU A 428 34.90 -5.89 -5.84
CA LEU A 428 34.36 -4.85 -4.97
C LEU A 428 35.45 -4.20 -4.13
N GLU A 429 35.30 -2.92 -3.87
CA GLU A 429 36.16 -2.13 -2.97
C GLU A 429 35.85 -2.47 -1.50
N ASP A 430 36.88 -2.57 -0.69
CA ASP A 430 36.75 -2.62 0.75
C ASP A 430 36.43 -1.24 1.30
N ILE A 431 35.23 -1.04 1.77
CA ILE A 431 34.71 0.24 2.31
C ILE A 431 34.72 0.26 3.84
N SER A 432 35.50 -0.59 4.50
CA SER A 432 35.53 -0.69 5.97
C SER A 432 35.94 0.62 6.64
N ALA A 433 36.76 1.42 6.00
CA ALA A 433 37.14 2.74 6.52
C ALA A 433 36.00 3.76 6.45
N GLU A 434 35.29 3.77 5.33
CA GLU A 434 34.20 4.71 5.03
C GLU A 434 32.95 4.41 5.86
N ILE A 435 32.65 3.14 6.16
CA ILE A 435 31.48 2.73 6.92
C ILE A 435 31.44 3.34 8.33
N ASN A 436 32.60 3.70 8.91
CA ASN A 436 32.67 4.38 10.20
C ASN A 436 32.02 5.77 10.20
N SER A 437 31.81 6.35 9.01
CA SER A 437 31.11 7.64 8.83
C SER A 437 29.59 7.49 8.78
N LEU A 438 29.07 6.26 8.75
CA LEU A 438 27.64 5.96 8.68
C LEU A 438 27.15 5.46 10.05
N ASP A 439 25.97 5.93 10.47
CA ASP A 439 25.29 5.34 11.62
C ASP A 439 24.74 3.95 11.24
N THR A 440 25.43 2.91 11.67
CA THR A 440 25.07 1.52 11.36
C THR A 440 23.79 1.04 12.07
N ASN A 441 23.29 1.78 13.09
CA ASN A 441 22.05 1.45 13.80
C ASN A 441 20.79 1.75 12.97
N ILE A 442 20.95 2.45 11.84
CA ILE A 442 19.83 2.70 10.92
C ILE A 442 19.34 1.44 10.21
N PHE A 443 20.15 0.39 10.14
CA PHE A 443 19.79 -0.83 9.44
C PHE A 443 18.96 -1.79 10.31
N LEU A 444 18.17 -2.63 9.64
CA LEU A 444 17.52 -3.74 10.30
C LEU A 444 18.57 -4.70 10.92
N PRO A 445 18.23 -5.39 12.02
CA PRO A 445 19.15 -6.32 12.67
C PRO A 445 19.73 -7.33 11.68
N ASP A 446 21.02 -7.63 11.82
CA ASP A 446 21.78 -8.57 10.98
C ASP A 446 21.92 -8.19 9.49
N CYS A 447 21.28 -7.10 8.99
CA CYS A 447 21.40 -6.71 7.58
C CYS A 447 22.87 -6.47 7.20
N LEU A 448 23.60 -5.63 7.93
CA LEU A 448 25.02 -5.40 7.62
C LEU A 448 25.83 -6.69 7.57
N LYS A 449 25.58 -7.62 8.52
CA LYS A 449 26.29 -8.90 8.57
C LYS A 449 26.10 -9.74 7.31
N TYR A 450 24.88 -9.80 6.80
CA TYR A 450 24.56 -10.67 5.68
C TYR A 450 24.68 -9.99 4.30
N TYR A 451 24.56 -8.67 4.26
CA TYR A 451 24.53 -7.93 3.00
C TYR A 451 25.86 -7.28 2.65
N SER A 452 26.71 -7.03 3.66
CA SER A 452 27.90 -6.17 3.50
C SER A 452 29.20 -6.81 3.90
N ILE A 453 29.19 -7.80 4.83
CA ILE A 453 30.42 -8.30 5.46
C ILE A 453 30.84 -9.65 4.88
N PHE A 454 32.07 -9.70 4.38
CA PHE A 454 32.75 -10.92 4.02
C PHE A 454 34.16 -10.94 4.62
N SER A 455 34.54 -12.04 5.30
CA SER A 455 35.84 -12.22 5.95
C SER A 455 36.26 -11.06 6.88
N GLY A 456 35.31 -10.37 7.50
CA GLY A 456 35.54 -9.27 8.44
C GLY A 456 35.64 -7.88 7.81
N HIS A 457 35.52 -7.76 6.50
CA HIS A 457 35.55 -6.49 5.73
C HIS A 457 34.19 -6.14 5.16
N PHE A 458 33.95 -4.83 4.94
CA PHE A 458 32.71 -4.32 4.35
C PHE A 458 32.88 -4.07 2.85
N TYR A 459 31.99 -4.64 2.04
CA TYR A 459 32.06 -4.54 0.57
C TYR A 459 30.83 -3.85 -0.06
N GLY A 460 29.90 -3.39 0.75
CA GLY A 460 28.72 -2.67 0.27
C GLY A 460 27.81 -2.19 1.38
N ILE A 461 26.73 -1.53 0.99
CA ILE A 461 25.67 -1.06 1.88
C ILE A 461 24.37 -1.80 1.52
N PRO A 462 23.64 -2.37 2.52
CA PRO A 462 22.35 -3.01 2.26
C PRO A 462 21.38 -2.04 1.63
N PHE A 463 20.76 -2.42 0.51
CA PHE A 463 19.85 -1.57 -0.23
C PHE A 463 18.40 -2.06 -0.17
N MET A 464 18.17 -3.33 -0.53
CA MET A 464 16.84 -3.94 -0.52
C MET A 464 16.80 -5.14 0.42
N TYR A 465 15.87 -5.13 1.36
CA TYR A 465 15.60 -6.23 2.27
C TYR A 465 14.38 -7.01 1.78
N ALA A 466 14.55 -8.26 1.40
CA ALA A 466 13.50 -9.03 0.77
C ALA A 466 13.39 -10.47 1.32
N PRO A 467 12.90 -10.69 2.55
CA PRO A 467 12.53 -12.03 3.01
C PRO A 467 11.19 -12.46 2.42
N GLN A 468 11.06 -13.77 2.17
CA GLN A 468 9.79 -14.35 1.72
C GLN A 468 8.74 -14.33 2.81
N ILE A 469 7.46 -14.02 2.43
CA ILE A 469 6.29 -14.21 3.29
C ILE A 469 5.17 -14.97 2.55
N LEU A 470 4.19 -15.44 3.32
CA LEU A 470 2.97 -16.03 2.81
C LEU A 470 1.88 -14.96 2.69
N TYR A 471 1.30 -14.86 1.51
CA TYR A 471 0.07 -14.13 1.23
C TYR A 471 -1.07 -15.12 1.04
N TYR A 472 -2.27 -14.79 1.49
CA TYR A 472 -3.44 -15.65 1.33
C TYR A 472 -4.73 -14.85 1.18
N ARG A 473 -5.73 -15.46 0.58
CA ARG A 473 -7.07 -14.91 0.40
C ARG A 473 -7.85 -15.01 1.71
N LYS A 474 -7.85 -13.92 2.47
CA LYS A 474 -8.53 -13.83 3.77
C LYS A 474 -10.02 -14.16 3.67
N ASP A 475 -10.70 -13.67 2.63
CA ASP A 475 -12.10 -13.93 2.34
C ASP A 475 -12.39 -15.44 2.17
N LEU A 476 -11.55 -16.17 1.44
CA LEU A 476 -11.69 -17.62 1.27
C LEU A 476 -11.41 -18.39 2.58
N PHE A 477 -10.41 -17.93 3.35
CA PHE A 477 -10.05 -18.56 4.62
C PHE A 477 -11.05 -18.28 5.73
N GLU A 478 -11.82 -17.20 5.64
CA GLU A 478 -12.85 -16.81 6.61
C GLU A 478 -14.26 -17.24 6.20
N ASP A 479 -14.46 -17.72 4.97
CA ASP A 479 -15.75 -18.19 4.49
C ASP A 479 -16.27 -19.37 5.32
N PRO A 480 -17.47 -19.28 5.92
CA PRO A 480 -17.99 -20.32 6.82
C PRO A 480 -18.18 -21.68 6.14
N LYS A 481 -18.59 -21.69 4.86
CA LYS A 481 -18.82 -22.91 4.10
C LYS A 481 -17.51 -23.61 3.77
N LEU A 482 -16.53 -22.87 3.26
CA LEU A 482 -15.22 -23.42 2.96
C LEU A 482 -14.51 -23.95 4.22
N ARG A 483 -14.64 -23.24 5.36
CA ARG A 483 -14.13 -23.72 6.66
C ARG A 483 -14.76 -25.03 7.08
N GLU A 484 -16.07 -25.15 6.94
CA GLU A 484 -16.79 -26.40 7.28
C GLU A 484 -16.38 -27.53 6.35
N ASP A 485 -16.34 -27.32 5.04
CA ASP A 485 -15.97 -28.32 4.05
C ASP A 485 -14.52 -28.79 4.21
N TYR A 486 -13.60 -27.87 4.45
CA TYR A 486 -12.20 -28.21 4.75
C TYR A 486 -12.08 -29.03 6.04
N LYS A 487 -12.78 -28.63 7.10
CA LYS A 487 -12.78 -29.34 8.41
C LYS A 487 -13.36 -30.74 8.28
N LYS A 488 -14.44 -30.94 7.51
CA LYS A 488 -15.01 -32.28 7.25
C LYS A 488 -14.00 -33.21 6.58
N LYS A 489 -13.25 -32.69 5.58
CA LYS A 489 -12.27 -33.48 4.80
C LYS A 489 -10.97 -33.74 5.56
N ASN A 490 -10.42 -32.73 6.20
CA ASN A 490 -9.05 -32.77 6.74
C ASN A 490 -8.98 -32.88 8.27
N LYS A 491 -10.12 -32.83 8.99
CA LYS A 491 -10.26 -32.91 10.44
C LYS A 491 -9.58 -31.78 11.22
N ILE A 492 -9.10 -30.72 10.52
CA ILE A 492 -8.50 -29.52 11.09
C ILE A 492 -9.22 -28.29 10.53
N SER A 493 -9.13 -27.15 11.21
CA SER A 493 -9.73 -25.89 10.78
C SER A 493 -8.91 -25.28 9.65
N LEU A 494 -9.59 -24.68 8.65
CA LEU A 494 -8.95 -23.87 7.62
C LEU A 494 -8.38 -22.59 8.25
N ARG A 495 -7.09 -22.42 8.19
CA ARG A 495 -6.32 -21.28 8.67
C ARG A 495 -5.02 -21.15 7.86
N PRO A 496 -4.31 -20.03 7.93
CA PRO A 496 -3.00 -19.93 7.30
C PRO A 496 -2.09 -21.10 7.73
N PRO A 497 -1.41 -21.78 6.79
CA PRO A 497 -0.61 -22.97 7.08
C PRO A 497 0.64 -22.66 7.89
N VAL A 498 0.95 -23.48 8.87
CA VAL A 498 2.16 -23.36 9.69
C VAL A 498 3.28 -24.27 9.17
N THR A 499 2.92 -25.36 8.49
CA THR A 499 3.87 -26.31 7.90
C THR A 499 3.70 -26.40 6.39
N LEU A 500 4.77 -26.78 5.67
CA LEU A 500 4.73 -27.02 4.22
C LEU A 500 3.80 -28.19 3.84
N LYS A 501 3.56 -29.12 4.75
CA LYS A 501 2.57 -30.18 4.55
C LYS A 501 1.15 -29.62 4.59
N GLU A 502 0.84 -28.74 5.55
CA GLU A 502 -0.45 -28.05 5.61
C GLU A 502 -0.64 -27.15 4.37
N PHE A 503 0.40 -26.45 3.94
CA PHE A 503 0.38 -25.62 2.73
C PHE A 503 -0.09 -26.42 1.51
N ASN A 504 0.53 -27.56 1.24
CA ASN A 504 0.14 -28.42 0.13
C ASN A 504 -1.26 -29.02 0.31
N THR A 505 -1.68 -29.32 1.55
CA THR A 505 -3.02 -29.85 1.83
C THR A 505 -4.10 -28.81 1.56
N ILE A 506 -3.84 -27.54 1.88
CA ILE A 506 -4.74 -26.41 1.60
C ILE A 506 -4.74 -26.13 0.11
N ALA A 507 -3.56 -26.12 -0.54
CA ALA A 507 -3.45 -25.94 -1.98
C ALA A 507 -4.26 -27.01 -2.75
N ASP A 508 -4.13 -28.30 -2.38
CA ASP A 508 -4.92 -29.39 -2.98
C ASP A 508 -6.43 -29.23 -2.73
N PHE A 509 -6.82 -28.72 -1.58
CA PHE A 509 -8.23 -28.43 -1.29
C PHE A 509 -8.80 -27.39 -2.26
N PHE A 510 -8.10 -26.29 -2.46
CA PHE A 510 -8.55 -25.23 -3.38
C PHE A 510 -8.48 -25.65 -4.85
N THR A 511 -7.44 -26.33 -5.29
CA THR A 511 -7.28 -26.76 -6.68
C THR A 511 -8.24 -27.87 -7.07
N ASN A 512 -8.36 -28.91 -6.23
CA ASN A 512 -8.98 -30.18 -6.64
C ASN A 512 -10.33 -30.49 -5.95
N LYS A 513 -10.73 -29.74 -4.92
CA LYS A 513 -11.83 -30.12 -4.04
C LYS A 513 -12.88 -29.04 -3.83
N THR A 514 -12.72 -27.88 -4.43
CA THR A 514 -13.69 -26.77 -4.42
C THR A 514 -13.70 -26.07 -5.78
N THR A 515 -14.79 -25.42 -6.10
CA THR A 515 -14.95 -24.57 -7.28
C THR A 515 -14.90 -23.08 -6.95
N ALA A 516 -14.52 -22.74 -5.72
CA ALA A 516 -14.49 -21.34 -5.27
C ALA A 516 -13.40 -20.51 -5.97
N ILE A 517 -12.32 -21.19 -6.40
CA ILE A 517 -11.18 -20.57 -7.05
C ILE A 517 -10.50 -21.61 -7.97
N PRO A 518 -9.86 -21.21 -9.09
CA PRO A 518 -9.24 -22.14 -10.02
C PRO A 518 -8.10 -22.98 -9.42
N TYR A 519 -7.19 -22.35 -8.67
CA TYR A 519 -5.98 -23.00 -8.16
C TYR A 519 -5.70 -22.63 -6.70
N GLY A 520 -5.06 -23.54 -5.98
CA GLY A 520 -4.62 -23.26 -4.60
C GLY A 520 -3.39 -22.35 -4.55
N ILE A 521 -2.47 -22.48 -5.50
CA ILE A 521 -1.19 -21.76 -5.58
C ILE A 521 -0.73 -21.61 -7.04
N SER A 522 0.18 -20.64 -7.27
CA SER A 522 1.16 -20.64 -8.36
C SER A 522 2.56 -20.77 -7.78
N VAL A 523 3.50 -21.35 -8.54
CA VAL A 523 4.89 -21.56 -8.09
C VAL A 523 5.83 -21.03 -9.18
N PRO A 524 6.72 -20.07 -8.85
CA PRO A 524 7.65 -19.50 -9.81
C PRO A 524 8.81 -20.47 -10.06
N THR A 525 8.96 -20.93 -11.29
CA THR A 525 9.98 -21.93 -11.68
C THR A 525 10.52 -21.74 -13.09
N ALA A 526 10.29 -20.54 -13.70
CA ALA A 526 10.69 -20.27 -15.09
C ALA A 526 12.21 -20.22 -15.31
N TYR A 527 12.95 -19.76 -14.32
CA TYR A 527 14.41 -19.58 -14.36
C TYR A 527 15.06 -20.07 -13.07
N SER A 528 16.39 -20.20 -13.06
CA SER A 528 17.13 -20.64 -11.87
C SER A 528 16.89 -19.74 -10.66
N GLU A 529 16.87 -18.44 -10.86
CA GLU A 529 16.60 -17.44 -9.82
C GLU A 529 15.18 -17.51 -9.22
N CYS A 530 14.23 -18.10 -9.94
CA CYS A 530 12.87 -18.34 -9.42
C CYS A 530 12.76 -19.72 -8.77
N LEU A 531 13.38 -20.75 -9.37
CA LEU A 531 13.24 -22.15 -8.97
C LEU A 531 14.06 -22.52 -7.74
N THR A 532 15.33 -22.11 -7.69
CA THR A 532 16.23 -22.54 -6.60
C THR A 532 15.80 -22.04 -5.23
N PRO A 533 15.24 -20.82 -5.04
CA PRO A 533 14.68 -20.39 -3.77
C PRO A 533 13.58 -21.31 -3.25
N GLU A 534 12.72 -21.84 -4.13
CA GLU A 534 11.66 -22.79 -3.76
C GLU A 534 12.22 -24.09 -3.16
N ILE A 535 13.37 -24.54 -3.65
CA ILE A 535 14.05 -25.73 -3.13
C ILE A 535 14.80 -25.42 -1.84
N TYR A 536 15.56 -24.34 -1.78
CA TYR A 536 16.35 -23.96 -0.62
C TYR A 536 15.47 -23.69 0.62
N MET A 537 14.35 -23.01 0.43
CA MET A 537 13.37 -22.78 1.48
C MET A 537 12.84 -24.12 2.04
N ARG A 538 12.51 -25.08 1.17
CA ARG A 538 12.02 -26.40 1.58
C ARG A 538 13.12 -27.23 2.23
N LEU A 539 14.31 -27.28 1.67
CA LEU A 539 15.45 -27.95 2.30
C LEU A 539 15.61 -27.47 3.75
N ARG A 540 15.68 -26.17 3.95
CA ARG A 540 15.81 -25.58 5.29
C ARG A 540 14.61 -25.91 6.19
N ALA A 541 13.39 -25.82 5.70
CA ALA A 541 12.19 -26.11 6.48
C ALA A 541 12.11 -27.57 6.94
N PHE A 542 12.70 -28.50 6.19
CA PHE A 542 12.81 -29.91 6.57
C PHE A 542 14.11 -30.26 7.29
N GLY A 543 15.01 -29.29 7.54
CA GLY A 543 16.28 -29.48 8.23
C GLY A 543 17.40 -30.04 7.35
N GLY A 544 17.24 -29.98 6.00
CA GLY A 544 18.28 -30.31 5.02
C GLY A 544 19.13 -29.10 4.61
N SER A 545 20.21 -29.36 3.90
CA SER A 545 21.09 -28.33 3.32
C SER A 545 21.82 -28.91 2.10
N LEU A 546 22.28 -28.04 1.20
CA LEU A 546 23.18 -28.44 0.11
C LEU A 546 24.59 -28.75 0.64
N PHE A 547 25.04 -27.93 1.57
CA PHE A 547 26.41 -27.99 2.12
C PHE A 547 26.41 -27.98 3.64
N THR A 548 27.41 -28.63 4.21
CA THR A 548 27.78 -28.50 5.63
C THR A 548 28.44 -27.13 5.87
N PRO A 549 28.57 -26.68 7.13
CA PRO A 549 29.33 -25.48 7.44
C PRO A 549 30.80 -25.51 7.01
N SER A 550 31.38 -26.72 6.82
CA SER A 550 32.73 -26.94 6.32
C SER A 550 32.85 -26.98 4.78
N GLY A 551 31.75 -26.75 4.06
CA GLY A 551 31.72 -26.72 2.60
C GLY A 551 31.59 -28.08 1.91
N GLN A 552 31.34 -29.15 2.64
CA GLN A 552 31.10 -30.47 2.06
C GLN A 552 29.65 -30.57 1.57
N VAL A 553 29.44 -31.21 0.41
CA VAL A 553 28.10 -31.47 -0.11
C VAL A 553 27.38 -32.48 0.80
N CYS A 554 26.14 -32.18 1.19
CA CYS A 554 25.35 -33.04 2.10
C CYS A 554 23.89 -33.17 1.67
N LEU A 555 23.63 -33.04 0.38
CA LEU A 555 22.27 -33.08 -0.17
C LEU A 555 21.61 -34.46 -0.09
N ASP A 556 22.38 -35.56 -0.15
CA ASP A 556 21.86 -36.92 -0.05
C ASP A 556 21.47 -37.26 1.39
N SER A 557 20.24 -36.91 1.78
CA SER A 557 19.70 -37.08 3.11
C SER A 557 18.18 -37.30 3.11
N ASP A 558 17.66 -37.96 4.14
CA ASP A 558 16.20 -38.10 4.32
C ASP A 558 15.45 -36.77 4.38
N GLN A 559 16.09 -35.73 4.91
CA GLN A 559 15.54 -34.39 4.98
C GLN A 559 15.39 -33.79 3.59
N SER A 560 16.40 -33.96 2.74
CA SER A 560 16.36 -33.53 1.33
C SER A 560 15.28 -34.29 0.57
N LEU A 561 15.18 -35.61 0.78
CA LEU A 561 14.13 -36.42 0.15
C LEU A 561 12.72 -35.88 0.50
N LYS A 562 12.47 -35.56 1.77
CA LYS A 562 11.19 -34.97 2.21
C LYS A 562 10.93 -33.60 1.57
N ALA A 563 11.95 -32.75 1.44
CA ALA A 563 11.86 -31.44 0.82
C ALA A 563 11.50 -31.54 -0.68
N TYR A 564 12.18 -32.39 -1.43
CA TYR A 564 11.90 -32.59 -2.86
C TYR A 564 10.53 -33.22 -3.11
N ILE A 565 10.12 -34.21 -2.29
CA ILE A 565 8.76 -34.79 -2.35
C ILE A 565 7.71 -33.70 -2.08
N ASN A 566 7.96 -32.83 -1.10
CA ASN A 566 7.06 -31.72 -0.80
C ASN A 566 6.95 -30.74 -1.98
N PHE A 567 8.07 -30.42 -2.62
CA PHE A 567 8.11 -29.56 -3.80
C PHE A 567 7.29 -30.14 -4.97
N VAL A 568 7.51 -31.39 -5.32
CA VAL A 568 6.73 -32.09 -6.39
C VAL A 568 5.23 -32.08 -6.08
N ARG A 569 4.85 -32.22 -4.80
CA ARG A 569 3.44 -32.11 -4.40
C ARG A 569 2.89 -30.70 -4.56
N SER A 570 3.69 -29.67 -4.30
CA SER A 570 3.29 -28.28 -4.54
C SER A 570 2.99 -28.04 -6.01
N ILE A 571 3.87 -28.50 -6.91
CA ILE A 571 3.68 -28.38 -8.36
C ILE A 571 2.36 -29.05 -8.84
N LYS A 572 2.00 -30.21 -8.26
CA LYS A 572 0.72 -30.88 -8.59
C LYS A 572 -0.54 -30.10 -8.17
N CYS A 573 -0.40 -29.16 -7.25
CA CYS A 573 -1.49 -28.30 -6.77
C CYS A 573 -1.41 -26.88 -7.33
N ALA A 574 -0.38 -26.59 -8.11
CA ALA A 574 -0.14 -25.29 -8.71
C ALA A 574 -0.88 -25.14 -10.05
N LYS A 575 -0.98 -23.89 -10.50
CA LYS A 575 -1.38 -23.56 -11.87
C LYS A 575 -0.44 -24.28 -12.87
N PRO A 576 -0.97 -24.84 -13.97
CA PRO A 576 -0.18 -25.72 -14.88
C PRO A 576 0.93 -25.03 -15.68
N ASP A 577 1.05 -23.71 -15.62
CA ASP A 577 2.02 -22.92 -16.38
C ASP A 577 3.40 -22.75 -15.67
N TYR A 578 3.67 -23.58 -14.68
CA TYR A 578 4.87 -23.46 -13.83
C TYR A 578 6.18 -23.32 -14.62
N ARG A 579 6.31 -23.87 -15.84
CA ARG A 579 7.52 -23.74 -16.68
C ARG A 579 7.81 -22.31 -17.15
N THR A 580 6.80 -21.47 -17.22
CA THR A 580 6.88 -20.06 -17.65
C THR A 580 6.57 -19.09 -16.51
N ALA A 581 6.23 -19.63 -15.34
CA ALA A 581 5.86 -18.84 -14.18
C ALA A 581 7.08 -18.15 -13.55
N THR A 582 7.07 -16.83 -13.57
CA THR A 582 8.07 -15.97 -12.95
C THR A 582 7.54 -15.42 -11.62
N ASP A 583 8.42 -14.82 -10.81
CA ASP A 583 8.00 -14.11 -9.57
C ASP A 583 6.93 -13.06 -9.84
N ASN A 584 6.99 -12.35 -10.97
CA ASN A 584 5.97 -11.37 -11.35
C ASN A 584 4.64 -12.06 -11.75
N SER A 585 4.68 -13.10 -12.58
CA SER A 585 3.45 -13.74 -13.07
C SER A 585 2.65 -14.43 -11.96
N VAL A 586 3.31 -15.04 -10.97
CA VAL A 586 2.61 -15.69 -9.84
C VAL A 586 1.94 -14.65 -8.92
N VAL A 587 2.50 -13.44 -8.83
CA VAL A 587 1.86 -12.32 -8.15
C VAL A 587 0.66 -11.81 -8.94
N ASP A 588 0.77 -11.68 -10.26
CA ASP A 588 -0.36 -11.30 -11.12
C ASP A 588 -1.51 -12.30 -11.01
N ASP A 589 -1.24 -13.61 -10.99
CA ASP A 589 -2.25 -14.66 -10.76
C ASP A 589 -2.97 -14.48 -9.42
N PHE A 590 -2.21 -14.22 -8.35
CA PHE A 590 -2.79 -14.01 -7.02
C PHE A 590 -3.65 -12.74 -6.96
N LEU A 591 -3.16 -11.63 -7.53
CA LEU A 591 -3.90 -10.36 -7.57
C LEU A 591 -5.11 -10.40 -8.50
N ALA A 592 -5.08 -11.21 -9.55
CA ALA A 592 -6.24 -11.51 -10.40
C ALA A 592 -7.29 -12.38 -9.68
N GLY A 593 -6.96 -12.94 -8.51
CA GLY A 593 -7.86 -13.82 -7.76
C GLY A 593 -7.87 -15.27 -8.26
N GLU A 594 -6.89 -15.68 -9.04
CA GLU A 594 -6.81 -17.05 -9.59
C GLU A 594 -6.27 -18.07 -8.59
N THR A 595 -5.52 -17.61 -7.58
CA THR A 595 -4.91 -18.48 -6.56
C THR A 595 -5.28 -18.10 -5.13
N ALA A 596 -5.34 -19.08 -4.23
CA ALA A 596 -5.72 -18.89 -2.83
C ALA A 596 -4.55 -18.45 -1.95
N MET A 597 -3.33 -18.85 -2.27
CA MET A 597 -2.11 -18.60 -1.50
C MET A 597 -0.93 -18.33 -2.42
N LEU A 598 0.02 -17.54 -1.93
CA LEU A 598 1.25 -17.19 -2.61
C LEU A 598 2.39 -17.07 -1.58
N ILE A 599 3.53 -17.71 -1.84
CA ILE A 599 4.79 -17.41 -1.17
C ILE A 599 5.59 -16.54 -2.12
N SER A 600 5.93 -15.33 -1.73
CA SER A 600 6.69 -14.41 -2.58
C SER A 600 7.45 -13.38 -1.77
N TYR A 601 8.30 -12.64 -2.45
CA TYR A 601 9.00 -11.47 -1.92
C TYR A 601 8.08 -10.23 -2.04
N PRO A 602 8.06 -9.34 -1.04
CA PRO A 602 7.16 -8.17 -1.05
C PRO A 602 7.45 -7.19 -2.16
N SER A 603 8.68 -7.16 -2.63
CA SER A 603 9.10 -6.31 -3.75
C SER A 603 8.25 -6.50 -5.02
N PHE A 604 7.62 -7.65 -5.18
CA PHE A 604 6.73 -7.94 -6.31
C PHE A 604 5.27 -7.53 -6.06
N LEU A 605 4.89 -7.20 -4.83
CA LEU A 605 3.49 -6.86 -4.46
C LEU A 605 3.16 -5.35 -4.48
N ARG A 606 3.93 -4.56 -5.20
CA ARG A 606 3.70 -3.11 -5.36
C ARG A 606 2.28 -2.72 -5.79
N ASP A 607 1.62 -3.60 -6.54
CA ASP A 607 0.32 -3.34 -7.14
C ASP A 607 -0.85 -3.71 -6.19
N VAL A 608 -0.56 -4.14 -4.95
CA VAL A 608 -1.60 -4.50 -3.94
C VAL A 608 -2.55 -3.33 -3.66
N THR A 609 -2.06 -2.11 -3.75
CA THR A 609 -2.86 -0.89 -3.59
C THR A 609 -3.42 -0.35 -4.92
N ASP A 610 -3.04 -0.90 -6.07
CA ASP A 610 -3.61 -0.47 -7.36
C ASP A 610 -4.95 -1.16 -7.61
N LEU A 611 -6.03 -0.44 -7.34
CA LEU A 611 -7.42 -0.89 -7.55
C LEU A 611 -7.72 -1.38 -8.97
N ARG A 612 -6.93 -0.96 -9.97
CA ARG A 612 -7.13 -1.34 -11.38
C ARG A 612 -6.57 -2.72 -11.70
N LYS A 613 -5.56 -3.15 -10.92
CA LYS A 613 -4.88 -4.44 -11.10
C LYS A 613 -5.29 -5.48 -10.07
N ASN A 614 -5.86 -5.05 -8.95
CA ASN A 614 -6.14 -5.89 -7.81
C ASN A 614 -7.65 -6.12 -7.64
N SER A 615 -8.13 -7.29 -8.07
CA SER A 615 -9.53 -7.69 -7.89
C SER A 615 -9.86 -8.17 -6.46
N ILE A 616 -8.84 -8.34 -5.61
CA ILE A 616 -8.98 -8.92 -4.26
C ILE A 616 -8.57 -7.94 -3.15
N ILE A 617 -8.64 -6.65 -3.43
CA ILE A 617 -8.27 -5.61 -2.46
C ILE A 617 -9.10 -5.75 -1.17
N GLY A 618 -8.46 -5.60 -0.03
CA GLY A 618 -9.08 -5.80 1.28
C GLY A 618 -9.21 -7.25 1.72
N SER A 619 -9.00 -8.21 0.80
CA SER A 619 -9.12 -9.65 1.06
C SER A 619 -7.77 -10.35 1.23
N ILE A 620 -6.66 -9.61 1.28
CA ILE A 620 -5.32 -10.17 1.42
C ILE A 620 -4.94 -10.27 2.89
N GLY A 621 -4.54 -11.46 3.31
CA GLY A 621 -3.91 -11.73 4.60
C GLY A 621 -2.43 -12.02 4.44
N TYR A 622 -1.65 -11.76 5.48
CA TYR A 622 -0.20 -11.91 5.53
C TYR A 622 0.20 -12.80 6.70
N HIS A 623 1.17 -13.68 6.47
CA HIS A 623 1.65 -14.60 7.50
C HIS A 623 3.11 -14.99 7.27
N LEU A 624 3.78 -15.50 8.30
CA LEU A 624 5.07 -16.16 8.12
C LEU A 624 4.91 -17.35 7.16
N ILE A 625 5.96 -17.62 6.37
CA ILE A 625 5.93 -18.79 5.49
C ILE A 625 5.79 -20.10 6.28
N PRO A 626 5.14 -21.11 5.70
CA PRO A 626 5.04 -22.42 6.32
C PRO A 626 6.43 -23.04 6.52
N GLY A 627 6.65 -23.63 7.70
CA GLY A 627 7.96 -24.18 8.07
C GLY A 627 8.89 -23.17 8.75
N ARG A 628 8.52 -21.88 8.80
CA ARG A 628 9.29 -20.81 9.45
C ARG A 628 10.76 -20.74 9.05
N ALA A 629 11.04 -20.98 7.77
CA ALA A 629 12.39 -20.97 7.22
C ALA A 629 12.46 -20.06 5.96
N PRO A 630 12.04 -18.77 6.06
CA PRO A 630 12.10 -17.87 4.92
C PRO A 630 13.53 -17.69 4.45
N LEU A 631 13.71 -17.64 3.14
CA LEU A 631 14.98 -17.20 2.59
C LEU A 631 15.11 -15.69 2.74
N LEU A 632 16.31 -15.25 3.04
CA LEU A 632 16.70 -13.87 2.97
C LEU A 632 17.16 -13.60 1.55
N GLY A 633 16.31 -13.00 0.74
CA GLY A 633 16.70 -12.36 -0.50
C GLY A 633 17.08 -10.92 -0.25
N GLY A 634 17.60 -10.27 -1.25
CA GLY A 634 17.86 -8.84 -1.24
C GLY A 634 19.17 -8.45 -1.87
N TRP A 635 19.39 -7.15 -1.93
CA TRP A 635 20.42 -6.55 -2.76
C TRP A 635 21.22 -5.52 -2.00
N SER A 636 22.50 -5.45 -2.32
CA SER A 636 23.42 -4.43 -1.82
C SER A 636 23.98 -3.57 -2.94
N LEU A 637 24.39 -2.37 -2.57
CA LEU A 637 25.15 -1.48 -3.42
C LEU A 637 26.62 -1.48 -2.97
N GLY A 638 27.50 -1.86 -3.84
CA GLY A 638 28.96 -1.84 -3.64
C GLY A 638 29.64 -0.86 -4.58
N ILE A 639 30.92 -0.62 -4.33
CA ILE A 639 31.78 0.20 -5.18
C ILE A 639 32.71 -0.72 -5.94
N SER A 640 32.87 -0.50 -7.25
CA SER A 640 33.84 -1.24 -8.04
C SER A 640 35.25 -0.92 -7.57
N SER A 641 36.09 -1.94 -7.38
CA SER A 641 37.51 -1.74 -7.04
C SER A 641 38.28 -0.91 -8.08
N ARG A 642 37.82 -0.93 -9.34
CA ARG A 642 38.37 -0.16 -10.45
C ARG A 642 37.86 1.28 -10.53
N SER A 643 36.87 1.67 -9.72
CA SER A 643 36.33 3.03 -9.72
C SER A 643 37.39 4.08 -9.39
N LYS A 644 37.40 5.15 -10.17
CA LYS A 644 38.20 6.36 -9.91
C LYS A 644 37.41 7.41 -9.13
N ASN A 645 36.12 7.20 -8.93
CA ASN A 645 35.13 8.12 -8.31
C ASN A 645 34.63 7.58 -6.96
N LYS A 646 35.46 6.84 -6.20
CA LYS A 646 35.05 6.09 -4.99
C LYS A 646 34.33 6.97 -3.96
N GLU A 647 34.83 8.19 -3.74
CA GLU A 647 34.23 9.14 -2.81
C GLU A 647 32.78 9.50 -3.23
N ALA A 648 32.56 9.89 -4.50
CA ALA A 648 31.24 10.23 -5.01
C ALA A 648 30.30 9.01 -5.07
N ALA A 649 30.84 7.83 -5.36
CA ALA A 649 30.10 6.57 -5.28
C ALA A 649 29.65 6.28 -3.83
N PHE A 650 30.51 6.49 -2.85
CA PHE A 650 30.13 6.30 -1.44
C PHE A 650 29.11 7.33 -0.96
N GLU A 651 29.20 8.61 -1.41
CA GLU A 651 28.16 9.62 -1.17
C GLU A 651 26.80 9.16 -1.73
N PHE A 652 26.79 8.53 -2.90
CA PHE A 652 25.55 7.97 -3.46
C PHE A 652 25.01 6.83 -2.62
N LEU A 653 25.85 5.89 -2.19
CA LEU A 653 25.44 4.81 -1.30
C LEU A 653 24.82 5.33 0.01
N LYS A 654 25.43 6.35 0.63
CA LYS A 654 24.91 7.00 1.84
C LYS A 654 23.54 7.64 1.60
N TRP A 655 23.39 8.34 0.49
CA TRP A 655 22.13 8.98 0.12
C TRP A 655 20.98 7.97 0.01
N THR A 656 21.23 6.77 -0.53
CA THR A 656 20.18 5.73 -0.62
C THR A 656 19.67 5.25 0.73
N CYS A 657 20.42 5.46 1.81
CA CYS A 657 20.07 5.06 3.18
C CYS A 657 19.42 6.19 4.00
N GLU A 658 19.36 7.42 3.48
CA GLU A 658 18.76 8.52 4.21
C GLU A 658 17.28 8.27 4.51
N LYS A 659 16.84 8.57 5.73
CA LYS A 659 15.47 8.33 6.21
C LYS A 659 14.40 8.84 5.25
N GLN A 660 14.57 10.04 4.70
CA GLN A 660 13.62 10.63 3.76
C GLN A 660 13.57 9.82 2.45
N ILE A 661 14.72 9.46 1.89
CA ILE A 661 14.82 8.69 0.64
C ILE A 661 14.22 7.30 0.82
N THR A 662 14.53 6.61 1.92
CA THR A 662 14.01 5.27 2.20
C THR A 662 12.49 5.26 2.44
N ASN A 663 11.95 6.25 3.15
CA ASN A 663 10.51 6.38 3.36
C ASN A 663 9.77 6.64 2.03
N TYR A 664 10.29 7.55 1.19
CA TYR A 664 9.71 7.78 -0.15
C TYR A 664 9.84 6.56 -1.07
N SER A 665 10.95 5.84 -0.99
CA SER A 665 11.12 4.58 -1.71
C SER A 665 10.07 3.55 -1.27
N THR A 666 9.74 3.48 0.02
CA THR A 666 8.71 2.59 0.56
C THR A 666 7.32 2.95 0.03
N LEU A 667 6.97 4.24 -0.06
CA LEU A 667 5.72 4.70 -0.68
C LEU A 667 5.58 4.24 -2.15
N THR A 668 6.68 3.92 -2.79
CA THR A 668 6.71 3.43 -4.17
C THR A 668 6.86 1.91 -4.26
N GLY A 669 6.75 1.19 -3.14
CA GLY A 669 6.77 -0.27 -3.06
C GLY A 669 8.14 -0.88 -2.80
N SER A 670 9.15 -0.08 -2.42
CA SER A 670 10.45 -0.59 -2.00
C SER A 670 10.44 -1.09 -0.56
N LEU A 671 11.29 -2.06 -0.27
CA LEU A 671 11.61 -2.49 1.09
C LEU A 671 13.06 -2.16 1.39
N PRO A 672 13.33 -1.01 2.00
CA PRO A 672 14.69 -0.62 2.34
C PRO A 672 15.25 -1.54 3.44
N ALA A 673 16.56 -1.69 3.47
CA ALA A 673 17.25 -2.40 4.53
C ALA A 673 17.39 -1.57 5.83
N THR A 674 16.90 -0.32 5.81
CA THR A 674 16.89 0.57 6.98
C THR A 674 15.61 0.42 7.79
N ASN A 675 15.67 0.68 9.10
CA ASN A 675 14.55 0.47 10.03
C ASN A 675 13.50 1.60 9.99
N SER A 676 13.83 2.77 9.45
CA SER A 676 12.98 3.97 9.52
C SER A 676 11.58 3.78 8.94
N SER A 677 11.47 3.06 7.84
CA SER A 677 10.17 2.80 7.18
C SER A 677 9.30 1.82 7.96
N TYR A 678 9.90 0.85 8.63
CA TYR A 678 9.18 -0.16 9.43
C TYR A 678 8.67 0.37 10.78
N LEU A 679 9.26 1.45 11.25
CA LEU A 679 8.89 2.17 12.47
C LEU A 679 8.01 3.40 12.18
N ASN A 680 7.59 3.60 10.95
CA ASN A 680 6.72 4.70 10.55
C ASN A 680 5.27 4.24 10.55
N ASP A 681 4.46 4.79 11.46
CA ASP A 681 3.05 4.40 11.64
C ASP A 681 2.21 4.67 10.38
N GLU A 682 2.44 5.79 9.67
CA GLU A 682 1.72 6.13 8.43
C GLU A 682 1.99 5.09 7.33
N LEU A 683 3.26 4.66 7.18
CA LEU A 683 3.61 3.60 6.24
C LEU A 683 3.04 2.24 6.68
N GLY A 684 2.97 1.97 7.99
CA GLY A 684 2.36 0.77 8.55
C GLY A 684 0.85 0.68 8.29
N GLU A 685 0.14 1.81 8.27
CA GLU A 685 -1.27 1.87 7.88
C GLU A 685 -1.47 1.57 6.38
N LEU A 686 -0.61 2.14 5.52
CA LEU A 686 -0.64 1.89 4.08
C LEU A 686 -0.27 0.46 3.69
N TYR A 687 0.70 -0.11 4.42
CA TYR A 687 1.25 -1.44 4.19
C TYR A 687 1.15 -2.30 5.45
N PRO A 688 -0.01 -2.92 5.73
CA PRO A 688 -0.25 -3.68 6.97
C PRO A 688 0.71 -4.86 7.19
N TRP A 689 1.48 -5.24 6.17
CA TRP A 689 2.50 -6.28 6.24
C TRP A 689 3.88 -5.76 6.72
N LEU A 690 4.14 -4.44 6.71
CA LEU A 690 5.43 -3.88 7.16
C LEU A 690 5.84 -4.31 8.57
N PRO A 691 4.96 -4.29 9.59
CA PRO A 691 5.32 -4.76 10.94
C PRO A 691 5.78 -6.21 10.99
N LEU A 692 5.23 -7.09 10.11
CA LEU A 692 5.66 -8.48 10.01
C LEU A 692 7.12 -8.58 9.59
N TYR A 693 7.58 -7.69 8.70
CA TYR A 693 8.98 -7.67 8.23
C TYR A 693 9.96 -7.24 9.30
N HIS A 694 9.57 -6.37 10.20
CA HIS A 694 10.40 -5.99 11.34
C HIS A 694 10.73 -7.19 12.24
N ASP A 695 9.85 -8.20 12.32
CA ASP A 695 10.05 -9.36 13.19
C ASP A 695 10.57 -10.61 12.46
N ILE A 696 10.43 -10.67 11.14
CA ILE A 696 10.74 -11.85 10.35
C ILE A 696 12.26 -12.16 10.33
N TYR A 697 13.13 -11.16 10.56
CA TYR A 697 14.58 -11.34 10.58
C TYR A 697 15.03 -12.46 11.53
N LYS A 698 14.28 -12.71 12.61
CA LYS A 698 14.56 -13.78 13.59
C LYS A 698 14.57 -15.18 12.96
N TYR A 699 13.88 -15.34 11.83
CA TYR A 699 13.70 -16.62 11.13
C TYR A 699 14.44 -16.66 9.79
N THR A 700 14.82 -15.50 9.24
CA THR A 700 15.49 -15.40 7.95
C THR A 700 16.98 -15.71 8.07
N LYS A 701 17.50 -16.46 7.10
CA LYS A 701 18.94 -16.64 6.92
C LYS A 701 19.24 -16.64 5.42
N PRO A 702 20.34 -16.04 4.99
CA PRO A 702 20.76 -16.12 3.61
C PRO A 702 21.21 -17.55 3.28
N THR A 703 21.18 -17.87 2.01
CA THR A 703 21.90 -19.01 1.45
C THR A 703 23.19 -18.46 0.87
N PHE A 704 24.32 -18.85 1.43
CA PHE A 704 25.63 -18.47 0.93
C PHE A 704 26.32 -19.66 0.29
N PRO A 705 27.09 -19.44 -0.78
CA PRO A 705 27.96 -20.45 -1.31
C PRO A 705 29.01 -20.86 -0.24
N PRO A 706 29.47 -22.10 -0.26
CA PRO A 706 30.41 -22.57 0.74
C PRO A 706 31.78 -21.90 0.57
N LYS A 707 32.41 -21.52 1.68
CA LYS A 707 33.81 -21.16 1.72
C LYS A 707 34.62 -22.45 1.89
N LEU A 708 35.49 -22.74 0.95
CA LEU A 708 36.28 -23.95 0.92
C LEU A 708 37.51 -23.85 1.83
N ALA A 709 38.18 -25.00 2.10
CA ALA A 709 39.35 -25.06 2.93
C ALA A 709 40.55 -24.24 2.40
N ASN A 710 40.62 -24.04 1.09
CA ASN A 710 41.63 -23.19 0.44
C ASN A 710 41.21 -21.69 0.38
N ASN A 711 40.20 -21.28 1.10
CA ASN A 711 39.59 -19.95 1.11
C ASN A 711 38.90 -19.52 -0.18
N LYS A 712 38.87 -20.35 -1.23
CA LYS A 712 38.08 -20.06 -2.41
C LYS A 712 36.58 -20.19 -2.12
N VAL A 713 35.74 -19.52 -2.91
CA VAL A 713 34.27 -19.57 -2.84
C VAL A 713 33.76 -20.17 -4.13
N VAL A 714 32.81 -21.11 -4.02
CA VAL A 714 32.10 -21.63 -5.20
C VAL A 714 31.06 -20.62 -5.60
N PRO A 715 31.04 -20.14 -6.87
CA PRO A 715 30.02 -19.17 -7.29
C PRO A 715 28.59 -19.70 -7.17
N GLN A 716 27.70 -18.91 -6.58
CA GLN A 716 26.30 -19.33 -6.36
C GLN A 716 25.60 -19.70 -7.67
N TYR A 717 25.86 -18.98 -8.76
CA TYR A 717 25.20 -19.26 -10.05
C TYR A 717 25.53 -20.65 -10.59
N GLU A 718 26.79 -21.17 -10.43
CA GLU A 718 27.16 -22.53 -10.84
C GLU A 718 26.42 -23.60 -9.99
N ILE A 719 26.18 -23.31 -8.71
CA ILE A 719 25.37 -24.15 -7.84
C ILE A 719 23.92 -24.18 -8.30
N ASP A 720 23.37 -23.01 -8.57
CA ASP A 720 21.98 -22.85 -9.00
C ASP A 720 21.69 -23.50 -10.36
N GLU A 721 22.62 -23.41 -11.31
CA GLU A 721 22.52 -24.10 -12.60
C GLU A 721 22.44 -25.61 -12.44
N ILE A 722 23.28 -26.20 -11.60
CA ILE A 722 23.28 -27.65 -11.32
C ILE A 722 21.95 -28.07 -10.69
N VAL A 723 21.51 -27.37 -9.66
CA VAL A 723 20.24 -27.67 -8.96
C VAL A 723 19.07 -27.55 -9.92
N CYS A 724 19.01 -26.48 -10.69
CA CYS A 724 17.95 -26.20 -11.64
C CYS A 724 17.87 -27.27 -12.75
N LYS A 725 19.00 -27.63 -13.35
CA LYS A 725 19.14 -28.68 -14.37
C LYS A 725 18.48 -30.00 -13.94
N TRP A 726 18.78 -30.47 -12.74
CA TRP A 726 18.26 -31.76 -12.27
C TRP A 726 16.80 -31.69 -11.81
N ILE A 727 16.36 -30.55 -11.31
CA ILE A 727 14.95 -30.34 -10.97
C ILE A 727 14.07 -30.27 -12.21
N TYR A 728 14.51 -29.65 -13.31
CA TYR A 728 13.72 -29.67 -14.55
C TYR A 728 13.54 -31.10 -15.08
N LYS A 729 14.59 -31.94 -15.04
CA LYS A 729 14.47 -33.36 -15.39
C LYS A 729 13.49 -34.12 -14.49
N LEU A 730 13.43 -33.78 -13.20
CA LEU A 730 12.43 -34.33 -12.28
C LEU A 730 11.00 -33.89 -12.66
N LEU A 731 10.81 -32.62 -12.97
CA LEU A 731 9.50 -32.06 -13.33
C LEU A 731 9.02 -32.61 -14.69
N GLU A 732 9.92 -32.92 -15.58
CA GLU A 732 9.66 -33.59 -16.88
C GLU A 732 9.38 -35.08 -16.77
N SER A 733 9.40 -35.60 -15.53
CA SER A 733 9.20 -37.02 -15.25
C SER A 733 10.28 -37.95 -15.84
N GLU A 734 11.44 -37.39 -16.20
CA GLU A 734 12.58 -38.16 -16.68
C GLU A 734 13.29 -38.93 -15.55
N LEU A 735 13.21 -38.40 -14.32
CA LEU A 735 13.88 -38.98 -13.17
C LEU A 735 12.93 -39.13 -11.96
N LYS A 736 13.28 -40.03 -11.05
CA LYS A 736 12.66 -40.09 -9.72
C LYS A 736 13.33 -39.13 -8.75
N VAL A 737 12.62 -38.76 -7.68
CA VAL A 737 13.13 -37.81 -6.67
C VAL A 737 14.50 -38.23 -6.13
N GLN A 738 14.70 -39.53 -5.78
CA GLN A 738 15.98 -40.02 -5.24
C GLN A 738 17.11 -39.89 -6.27
N GLU A 739 16.84 -40.26 -7.52
CA GLU A 739 17.83 -40.14 -8.62
C GLU A 739 18.23 -38.70 -8.86
N THR A 740 17.27 -37.77 -8.79
CA THR A 740 17.53 -36.34 -8.90
C THR A 740 18.47 -35.86 -7.79
N ILE A 741 18.19 -36.25 -6.54
CA ILE A 741 19.04 -35.90 -5.38
C ILE A 741 20.45 -36.44 -5.55
N THR A 742 20.59 -37.71 -5.92
CA THR A 742 21.91 -38.37 -6.10
C THR A 742 22.71 -37.68 -7.21
N ASN A 743 22.09 -37.45 -8.39
CA ASN A 743 22.75 -36.79 -9.52
C ASN A 743 23.15 -35.34 -9.20
N THR A 744 22.28 -34.60 -8.51
CA THR A 744 22.59 -33.23 -8.05
C THR A 744 23.76 -33.25 -7.05
N HIS A 745 23.78 -34.20 -6.12
CA HIS A 745 24.84 -34.38 -5.13
C HIS A 745 26.17 -34.62 -5.80
N GLU A 746 26.25 -35.61 -6.72
CA GLU A 746 27.47 -36.01 -7.42
C GLU A 746 28.03 -34.83 -8.26
N GLU A 747 27.20 -34.12 -8.98
CA GLU A 747 27.63 -32.97 -9.79
C GLU A 747 28.11 -31.80 -8.91
N LEU A 748 27.46 -31.55 -7.77
CA LEU A 748 27.93 -30.55 -6.79
C LEU A 748 29.27 -30.96 -6.16
N VAL A 749 29.50 -32.25 -5.89
CA VAL A 749 30.82 -32.75 -5.42
C VAL A 749 31.91 -32.45 -6.45
N GLY A 750 31.66 -32.78 -7.74
CA GLY A 750 32.59 -32.46 -8.82
C GLY A 750 32.86 -30.94 -8.94
N LEU A 751 31.82 -30.10 -8.76
CA LEU A 751 32.00 -28.64 -8.73
C LEU A 751 32.90 -28.18 -7.58
N VAL A 752 32.70 -28.69 -6.35
CA VAL A 752 33.53 -28.36 -5.19
C VAL A 752 34.98 -28.79 -5.41
N GLU A 753 35.24 -30.00 -5.95
CA GLU A 753 36.55 -30.49 -6.28
C GLU A 753 37.27 -29.59 -7.31
N LYS A 754 36.57 -29.10 -8.33
CA LYS A 754 37.10 -28.15 -9.31
C LYS A 754 37.65 -26.87 -8.64
N TYR A 755 37.03 -26.41 -7.57
CA TYR A 755 37.46 -25.20 -6.85
C TYR A 755 38.49 -25.48 -5.73
N LEU A 756 38.58 -26.72 -5.26
CA LEU A 756 39.64 -27.13 -4.30
C LEU A 756 40.99 -27.29 -4.96
N ASN A 757 41.00 -27.75 -6.19
CA ASN A 757 42.21 -27.89 -7.03
C ASN A 757 42.52 -26.56 -7.73
#